data_34cfe5758f7760c38aa1a3760bc4d0f4
#
_entry.id   34cfe5758f7760c38aa1a3760bc4d0f4
#
_cell.length_a   1.000
_cell.length_b   1.000
_cell.length_c   1.000
_cell.angle_alpha   90.00
_cell.angle_beta   90.00
_cell.angle_gamma   90.00
#
_symmetry.space_group_name_H-M   'P 1'
#
loop_
_entity.id
_entity.type
_entity.pdbx_description
1 polymer ?
#
loop_
_entity_poly.entity_id
_entity_poly.type
_entity_poly.pdbx_seq_one_letter_code
_entity_poly.pdbx_strand_id
1 'polypeptide(L)'
;LISLSLVPPALLVLIGLCSFLTGGRPRLSNAMGAAGATAASLLGLALTIAALLGPGAQSLSLPWNASVGASFSIGLDPLTCFFLLPIYGLSAVCAVFGFGYLGGMRNADTSGHGSGSQRTGSSWLFFCLLAASMALVVLARNAVLFLVAWEIMSLSSWLLVTHEHEKEEARQAGVTYLVATQIGTAFLIVMFLVLGAAGTASSPAASPIGPDQGAVLDFSRFAGSLGPGSTALPVAGAVFLLSLVGFGTKAGIVPLHVWLPEAHPAAPSHVSALMSGVMIKTGIYGILRVLTFLGAPEPWWGWTVLAVGAASGIIGVLFALAQHDIKRLLAYHSVENIGIICIGLGIGLLGVSYNEPVVAVLGFAGGLLHVINHAIFKGLLFLGAGAATHATGTRDMDRLGGLMRRMPLTGIAFLAGAAAISGLPPLNGFVSELLIFLGAFHGVSQGGIPQAVGGALAIGALGLIGGLAAACFTKAFGISFLGEPRTPEAAGAREAGAGLLIPMLVLAGACVAVGLLGPYALVLLAPLAAWMAGVQPESVAGLIEPARTGLESVTLAAAGLAVLAAALTLLRVLLQRGKEVSRAGTWDCGYGKPDARMQYSSSSFAQPLTGMFAGLLRTLRRWQPIHELFPSEAAFSTETPDVFARGIFHPLFRGAGSALSRLAWLQHGRLQLYVMYLAAALLVLLVWRLS
;
A
#
# COMPACT_ATOMS: atom_id res chain seq x y z
N LEU A 1 13.96 -7.78 24.67
CA LEU A 1 13.70 -7.10 23.40
C LEU A 1 12.29 -6.52 23.33
N ILE A 2 11.27 -7.21 23.87
CA ILE A 2 9.87 -6.75 23.79
C ILE A 2 9.65 -5.35 24.37
N SER A 3 10.19 -5.03 25.54
CA SER A 3 10.07 -3.69 26.13
C SER A 3 10.81 -2.62 25.30
N LEU A 4 11.93 -3.00 24.68
CA LEU A 4 12.69 -2.11 23.78
C LEU A 4 11.94 -1.83 22.48
N SER A 5 11.03 -2.72 22.04
CA SER A 5 10.24 -2.51 20.83
C SER A 5 9.25 -1.32 20.92
N LEU A 6 8.96 -0.83 22.13
CA LEU A 6 8.18 0.38 22.36
C LEU A 6 9.00 1.67 22.23
N VAL A 7 10.33 1.58 22.29
CA VAL A 7 11.20 2.77 22.23
C VAL A 7 11.08 3.51 20.89
N PRO A 8 11.14 2.85 19.71
CA PRO A 8 11.00 3.55 18.44
C PRO A 8 9.65 4.26 18.26
N PRO A 9 8.48 3.65 18.53
CA PRO A 9 7.20 4.36 18.46
C PRO A 9 7.13 5.56 19.42
N ALA A 10 7.63 5.40 20.66
CA ALA A 10 7.65 6.50 21.63
C ALA A 10 8.57 7.65 21.18
N LEU A 11 9.75 7.34 20.65
CA LEU A 11 10.66 8.34 20.08
C LEU A 11 10.01 9.06 18.90
N LEU A 12 9.33 8.35 17.99
CA LEU A 12 8.61 8.97 16.88
C LEU A 12 7.58 9.98 17.38
N VAL A 13 6.77 9.62 18.37
CA VAL A 13 5.78 10.55 18.98
C VAL A 13 6.47 11.78 19.56
N LEU A 14 7.53 11.60 20.35
CA LEU A 14 8.29 12.72 20.94
C LEU A 14 8.90 13.63 19.87
N ILE A 15 9.51 13.06 18.83
CA ILE A 15 10.08 13.82 17.73
C ILE A 15 9.02 14.61 16.98
N GLY A 16 7.87 14.00 16.71
CA GLY A 16 6.74 14.67 16.10
C GLY A 16 6.27 15.88 16.92
N LEU A 17 6.11 15.71 18.23
CA LEU A 17 5.74 16.78 19.15
C LEU A 17 6.82 17.89 19.21
N CYS A 18 8.09 17.54 19.31
CA CYS A 18 9.18 18.51 19.28
C CYS A 18 9.24 19.30 17.97
N SER A 19 9.03 18.61 16.83
CA SER A 19 8.97 19.25 15.52
C SER A 19 7.77 20.20 15.42
N PHE A 20 6.62 19.82 15.95
CA PHE A 20 5.42 20.67 16.00
C PHE A 20 5.64 21.92 16.86
N LEU A 21 6.16 21.77 18.08
CA LEU A 21 6.44 22.87 18.99
C LEU A 21 7.50 23.85 18.45
N THR A 22 8.43 23.36 17.62
CA THR A 22 9.43 24.19 16.93
C THR A 22 8.96 24.74 15.59
N GLY A 23 7.67 24.60 15.27
CA GLY A 23 7.05 25.04 14.00
C GLY A 23 7.30 26.50 13.64
N GLY A 24 7.45 27.40 14.64
CA GLY A 24 7.87 28.79 14.42
C GLY A 24 9.29 28.95 13.81
N ARG A 25 10.12 27.90 13.85
CA ARG A 25 11.46 27.84 13.24
C ARG A 25 11.50 26.71 12.18
N PRO A 26 10.98 26.94 10.97
CA PRO A 26 10.70 25.86 10.02
C PRO A 26 11.94 25.07 9.56
N ARG A 27 13.13 25.67 9.54
CA ARG A 27 14.38 24.93 9.24
C ARG A 27 14.71 23.93 10.35
N LEU A 28 14.57 24.35 11.61
CA LEU A 28 14.82 23.49 12.77
C LEU A 28 13.78 22.37 12.85
N SER A 29 12.49 22.73 12.72
CA SER A 29 11.39 21.77 12.70
C SER A 29 11.57 20.71 11.61
N ASN A 30 11.92 21.11 10.37
CA ASN A 30 12.17 20.18 9.28
C ASN A 30 13.38 19.27 9.55
N ALA A 31 14.47 19.81 10.06
CA ALA A 31 15.68 19.04 10.38
C ALA A 31 15.43 18.05 11.53
N MET A 32 14.76 18.50 12.61
CA MET A 32 14.42 17.65 13.75
C MET A 32 13.46 16.52 13.35
N GLY A 33 12.38 16.87 12.62
CA GLY A 33 11.42 15.89 12.14
C GLY A 33 12.05 14.82 11.27
N ALA A 34 12.82 15.24 10.25
CA ALA A 34 13.45 14.32 9.33
C ALA A 34 14.53 13.46 9.99
N ALA A 35 15.52 14.08 10.64
CA ALA A 35 16.62 13.35 11.26
C ALA A 35 16.14 12.43 12.39
N GLY A 36 15.24 12.94 13.23
CA GLY A 36 14.68 12.17 14.34
C GLY A 36 13.83 11.00 13.86
N ALA A 37 12.92 11.22 12.89
CA ALA A 37 12.10 10.14 12.33
C ALA A 37 12.97 9.07 11.65
N THR A 38 14.02 9.49 10.93
CA THR A 38 14.98 8.55 10.33
C THR A 38 15.69 7.73 11.40
N ALA A 39 16.25 8.37 12.43
CA ALA A 39 16.99 7.68 13.50
C ALA A 39 16.09 6.72 14.30
N ALA A 40 14.88 7.15 14.67
CA ALA A 40 13.93 6.30 15.38
C ALA A 40 13.48 5.10 14.53
N SER A 41 13.27 5.30 13.23
CA SER A 41 12.90 4.22 12.31
C SER A 41 14.06 3.24 12.08
N LEU A 42 15.30 3.71 11.95
CA LEU A 42 16.48 2.84 11.85
C LEU A 42 16.73 2.04 13.13
N LEU A 43 16.51 2.65 14.32
CA LEU A 43 16.52 1.91 15.58
C LEU A 43 15.45 0.83 15.62
N GLY A 44 14.21 1.15 15.17
CA GLY A 44 13.13 0.18 15.07
C GLY A 44 13.46 -0.97 14.12
N LEU A 45 14.08 -0.68 12.98
CA LEU A 45 14.52 -1.68 12.02
C LEU A 45 15.60 -2.60 12.64
N ALA A 46 16.59 -2.02 13.31
CA ALA A 46 17.65 -2.80 13.98
C ALA A 46 17.10 -3.71 15.08
N LEU A 47 16.19 -3.20 15.92
CA LEU A 47 15.53 -4.01 16.96
C LEU A 47 14.64 -5.11 16.37
N THR A 48 13.97 -4.85 15.24
CA THR A 48 13.17 -5.86 14.53
C THR A 48 14.05 -6.98 13.98
N ILE A 49 15.19 -6.65 13.35
CA ILE A 49 16.17 -7.63 12.88
C ILE A 49 16.73 -8.44 14.04
N ALA A 50 17.10 -7.79 15.14
CA ALA A 50 17.56 -8.47 16.35
C ALA A 50 16.49 -9.42 16.94
N ALA A 51 15.20 -9.06 16.86
CA ALA A 51 14.12 -9.92 17.30
C ALA A 51 13.92 -11.15 16.41
N LEU A 52 14.10 -10.99 15.08
CA LEU A 52 14.05 -12.11 14.12
C LEU A 52 15.19 -13.12 14.33
N LEU A 53 16.35 -12.65 14.75
CA LEU A 53 17.53 -13.47 15.04
C LEU A 53 17.54 -14.00 16.49
N GLY A 54 16.61 -13.55 17.31
CA GLY A 54 16.55 -13.85 18.74
C GLY A 54 15.68 -15.09 19.09
N PRO A 55 15.53 -15.40 20.38
CA PRO A 55 14.81 -16.58 20.85
C PRO A 55 13.29 -16.40 20.78
N GLY A 56 12.66 -16.79 19.68
CA GLY A 56 11.22 -17.04 19.58
C GLY A 56 10.28 -15.85 19.87
N ALA A 57 8.99 -16.16 20.00
CA ALA A 57 7.96 -15.17 20.28
C ALA A 57 8.04 -14.61 21.71
N GLN A 58 7.87 -13.32 21.87
CA GLN A 58 7.89 -12.61 23.14
C GLN A 58 6.59 -11.80 23.31
N SER A 59 6.07 -11.72 24.52
CA SER A 59 4.91 -10.92 24.86
C SER A 59 5.11 -10.15 26.15
N LEU A 60 4.46 -8.99 26.27
CA LEU A 60 4.40 -8.16 27.45
C LEU A 60 2.96 -7.69 27.62
N SER A 61 2.38 -7.94 28.79
CA SER A 61 1.03 -7.51 29.12
C SER A 61 1.06 -6.72 30.43
N LEU A 62 0.44 -5.54 30.40
CA LEU A 62 0.26 -4.68 31.56
C LEU A 62 -1.23 -4.41 31.74
N PRO A 63 -1.76 -4.40 32.98
CA PRO A 63 -3.15 -4.07 33.23
C PRO A 63 -3.42 -2.62 32.81
N TRP A 64 -4.54 -2.39 32.11
CA TRP A 64 -4.94 -1.04 31.68
C TRP A 64 -6.33 -0.71 32.24
N ASN A 65 -7.42 -1.21 31.61
CA ASN A 65 -8.78 -0.99 32.06
C ASN A 65 -9.61 -2.28 31.95
N ALA A 66 -9.73 -2.99 33.08
CA ALA A 66 -10.42 -4.27 33.12
C ALA A 66 -11.93 -4.16 32.83
N SER A 67 -12.57 -3.01 33.12
CA SER A 67 -14.02 -2.83 32.91
C SER A 67 -14.45 -2.86 31.44
N VAL A 68 -13.54 -2.51 30.52
CA VAL A 68 -13.75 -2.60 29.06
C VAL A 68 -12.96 -3.72 28.41
N GLY A 69 -12.41 -4.64 29.18
CA GLY A 69 -11.59 -5.76 28.66
C GLY A 69 -10.26 -5.31 28.03
N ALA A 70 -9.76 -4.11 28.40
CA ALA A 70 -8.53 -3.55 27.86
C ALA A 70 -7.31 -3.97 28.68
N SER A 71 -6.27 -4.42 28.00
CA SER A 71 -4.92 -4.58 28.52
C SER A 71 -3.93 -3.85 27.59
N PHE A 72 -2.84 -3.33 28.13
CA PHE A 72 -1.71 -2.91 27.32
C PHE A 72 -0.84 -4.13 27.01
N SER A 73 -1.28 -4.90 26.01
CA SER A 73 -0.63 -6.16 25.64
C SER A 73 -0.01 -6.03 24.24
N ILE A 74 1.31 -6.28 24.16
CA ILE A 74 2.10 -6.24 22.93
C ILE A 74 2.86 -7.56 22.75
N GLY A 75 3.21 -7.89 21.51
CA GLY A 75 3.95 -9.12 21.21
C GLY A 75 4.81 -9.00 19.96
N LEU A 76 5.92 -9.71 19.99
CA LEU A 76 6.83 -9.95 18.87
C LEU A 76 6.73 -11.42 18.48
N ASP A 77 6.27 -11.70 17.28
CA ASP A 77 6.27 -13.02 16.64
C ASP A 77 6.77 -12.86 15.19
N PRO A 78 7.02 -13.93 14.45
CA PRO A 78 7.53 -13.84 13.08
C PRO A 78 6.69 -12.94 12.16
N LEU A 79 5.34 -13.01 12.27
CA LEU A 79 4.43 -12.19 11.46
C LEU A 79 4.56 -10.69 11.81
N THR A 80 4.61 -10.36 13.10
CA THR A 80 4.82 -8.97 13.55
C THR A 80 6.15 -8.44 13.07
N CYS A 81 7.24 -9.18 13.29
CA CYS A 81 8.58 -8.75 12.86
C CYS A 81 8.64 -8.57 11.35
N PHE A 82 8.01 -9.46 10.57
CA PHE A 82 7.93 -9.33 9.12
C PHE A 82 7.30 -8.01 8.68
N PHE A 83 6.18 -7.59 9.29
CA PHE A 83 5.53 -6.32 8.93
C PHE A 83 6.23 -5.08 9.49
N LEU A 84 6.96 -5.19 10.60
CA LEU A 84 7.77 -4.10 11.13
C LEU A 84 8.94 -3.73 10.21
N LEU A 85 9.51 -4.69 9.44
CA LEU A 85 10.60 -4.42 8.50
C LEU A 85 10.24 -3.33 7.48
N PRO A 86 9.20 -3.47 6.65
CA PRO A 86 8.82 -2.43 5.69
C PRO A 86 8.29 -1.16 6.38
N ILE A 87 7.63 -1.27 7.57
CA ILE A 87 7.15 -0.09 8.32
C ILE A 87 8.34 0.82 8.65
N TYR A 88 9.34 0.30 9.33
CA TYR A 88 10.48 1.12 9.73
C TYR A 88 11.41 1.44 8.56
N GLY A 89 11.66 0.48 7.66
CA GLY A 89 12.52 0.69 6.50
C GLY A 89 12.03 1.82 5.60
N LEU A 90 10.76 1.77 5.19
CA LEU A 90 10.22 2.80 4.31
C LEU A 90 9.97 4.13 5.04
N SER A 91 9.62 4.11 6.35
CA SER A 91 9.51 5.35 7.14
C SER A 91 10.82 6.10 7.19
N ALA A 92 11.96 5.42 7.38
CA ALA A 92 13.29 6.05 7.36
C ALA A 92 13.59 6.71 6.02
N VAL A 93 13.36 5.98 4.91
CA VAL A 93 13.60 6.49 3.54
C VAL A 93 12.67 7.68 3.21
N CYS A 94 11.39 7.58 3.55
CA CYS A 94 10.42 8.66 3.35
C CYS A 94 10.72 9.90 4.21
N ALA A 95 11.28 9.73 5.41
CA ALA A 95 11.69 10.85 6.25
C ALA A 95 12.86 11.63 5.63
N VAL A 96 13.87 10.94 5.08
CA VAL A 96 14.97 11.60 4.35
C VAL A 96 14.45 12.36 3.13
N PHE A 97 13.57 11.74 2.34
CA PHE A 97 12.95 12.41 1.18
C PHE A 97 12.12 13.63 1.61
N GLY A 98 11.33 13.49 2.69
CA GLY A 98 10.49 14.56 3.24
C GLY A 98 11.28 15.81 3.61
N PHE A 99 12.52 15.67 4.09
CA PHE A 99 13.40 16.79 4.37
C PHE A 99 13.63 17.68 3.14
N GLY A 100 14.00 17.06 2.01
CA GLY A 100 14.23 17.78 0.75
C GLY A 100 12.93 18.33 0.15
N TYR A 101 11.86 17.52 0.19
CA TYR A 101 10.56 17.84 -0.40
C TYR A 101 9.88 19.03 0.27
N LEU A 102 9.75 19.03 1.61
CA LEU A 102 9.14 20.12 2.37
C LEU A 102 10.03 21.38 2.39
N GLY A 103 11.36 21.21 2.35
CA GLY A 103 12.30 22.32 2.24
C GLY A 103 12.20 23.09 0.92
N GLY A 104 11.95 22.37 -0.19
CA GLY A 104 11.82 22.93 -1.53
C GLY A 104 10.49 23.66 -1.77
N MET A 105 9.38 23.12 -1.26
CA MET A 105 8.05 23.76 -1.37
C MET A 105 8.03 25.18 -0.79
N ARG A 106 8.82 25.44 0.24
CA ARG A 106 8.93 26.74 0.90
C ARG A 106 9.56 27.82 0.04
N ASN A 107 10.46 27.48 -0.88
CA ASN A 107 11.12 28.44 -1.77
C ASN A 107 10.18 28.93 -2.89
N ALA A 108 9.09 28.17 -3.16
CA ALA A 108 8.06 28.55 -4.12
C ALA A 108 6.99 29.48 -3.51
N ASP A 109 6.75 29.38 -2.19
CA ASP A 109 5.73 30.15 -1.46
C ASP A 109 6.27 31.48 -0.87
N THR A 110 7.18 32.18 -1.55
CA THR A 110 7.68 33.50 -1.10
C THR A 110 6.63 34.63 -1.17
N SER A 111 5.37 34.33 -1.50
CA SER A 111 4.24 35.26 -1.44
C SER A 111 3.56 35.27 -0.07
N GLY A 112 4.23 35.82 0.94
CA GLY A 112 3.64 36.78 1.90
C GLY A 112 2.66 36.34 2.97
N HIS A 113 2.34 35.06 3.22
CA HIS A 113 1.46 34.70 4.32
C HIS A 113 2.11 33.63 5.22
N GLY A 114 2.25 33.94 6.51
CA GLY A 114 2.97 33.16 7.54
C GLY A 114 2.47 31.75 7.85
N SER A 115 1.64 31.16 7.00
CA SER A 115 1.07 29.81 7.17
C SER A 115 2.04 28.67 6.86
N GLY A 116 3.06 28.87 6.02
CA GLY A 116 4.01 27.84 5.61
C GLY A 116 4.88 27.26 6.73
N SER A 117 5.14 28.05 7.78
CA SER A 117 5.98 27.66 8.91
C SER A 117 5.30 26.64 9.84
N GLN A 118 4.03 26.87 10.18
CA GLN A 118 3.26 25.96 11.04
C GLN A 118 2.92 24.63 10.34
N ARG A 119 2.79 24.65 9.02
CA ARG A 119 2.49 23.46 8.21
C ARG A 119 3.62 22.42 8.22
N THR A 120 4.89 22.84 8.26
CA THR A 120 6.02 21.90 8.33
C THR A 120 6.02 21.10 9.62
N GLY A 121 5.77 21.76 10.75
CA GLY A 121 5.72 21.11 12.07
C GLY A 121 4.56 20.12 12.18
N SER A 122 3.36 20.51 11.73
CA SER A 122 2.18 19.61 11.73
C SER A 122 2.36 18.43 10.79
N SER A 123 3.00 18.62 9.63
CA SER A 123 3.31 17.53 8.71
C SER A 123 4.21 16.47 9.37
N TRP A 124 5.26 16.89 10.08
CA TRP A 124 6.14 15.97 10.80
C TRP A 124 5.46 15.31 11.99
N LEU A 125 4.61 16.03 12.73
CA LEU A 125 3.83 15.44 13.83
C LEU A 125 2.99 14.26 13.32
N PHE A 126 2.20 14.50 12.27
CA PHE A 126 1.30 13.47 11.75
C PHE A 126 2.05 12.36 10.99
N PHE A 127 3.18 12.67 10.35
CA PHE A 127 4.05 11.64 9.77
C PHE A 127 4.62 10.70 10.84
N CYS A 128 5.13 11.25 11.94
CA CYS A 128 5.66 10.48 13.05
C CYS A 128 4.57 9.68 13.77
N LEU A 129 3.37 10.26 13.98
CA LEU A 129 2.22 9.56 14.54
C LEU A 129 1.76 8.41 13.64
N LEU A 130 1.76 8.62 12.31
CA LEU A 130 1.44 7.57 11.34
C LEU A 130 2.43 6.40 11.44
N ALA A 131 3.74 6.68 11.44
CA ALA A 131 4.76 5.64 11.55
C ALA A 131 4.70 4.90 12.90
N ALA A 132 4.53 5.63 14.01
CA ALA A 132 4.41 5.06 15.35
C ALA A 132 3.16 4.19 15.49
N SER A 133 2.01 4.66 15.00
CA SER A 133 0.74 3.92 15.09
C SER A 133 0.74 2.66 14.22
N MET A 134 1.32 2.70 13.01
CA MET A 134 1.50 1.49 12.20
C MET A 134 2.33 0.42 12.93
N ALA A 135 3.42 0.82 13.59
CA ALA A 135 4.21 -0.11 14.39
C ALA A 135 3.41 -0.66 15.58
N LEU A 136 2.64 0.20 16.26
CA LEU A 136 1.83 -0.23 17.40
C LEU A 136 0.67 -1.14 16.98
N VAL A 137 0.05 -0.93 15.80
CA VAL A 137 -0.98 -1.83 15.23
C VAL A 137 -0.44 -3.26 15.11
N VAL A 138 0.76 -3.45 14.57
CA VAL A 138 1.31 -4.80 14.41
C VAL A 138 1.86 -5.40 15.70
N LEU A 139 2.27 -4.57 16.67
CA LEU A 139 2.70 -4.99 18.00
C LEU A 139 1.54 -5.37 18.92
N ALA A 140 0.36 -4.77 18.76
CA ALA A 140 -0.79 -4.95 19.64
C ALA A 140 -1.23 -6.41 19.74
N ARG A 141 -1.57 -6.84 20.96
CA ARG A 141 -2.11 -8.17 21.32
C ARG A 141 -3.41 -8.09 22.11
N ASN A 142 -4.03 -6.93 22.16
CA ASN A 142 -5.35 -6.68 22.70
C ASN A 142 -6.17 -5.88 21.68
N ALA A 143 -7.44 -6.22 21.50
CA ALA A 143 -8.29 -5.60 20.49
C ALA A 143 -8.52 -4.10 20.73
N VAL A 144 -8.62 -3.66 21.99
CA VAL A 144 -8.79 -2.24 22.31
C VAL A 144 -7.51 -1.47 21.96
N LEU A 145 -6.34 -1.95 22.36
CA LEU A 145 -5.05 -1.35 22.00
C LEU A 145 -4.86 -1.30 20.48
N PHE A 146 -5.23 -2.38 19.78
CA PHE A 146 -5.20 -2.46 18.33
C PHE A 146 -6.08 -1.38 17.69
N LEU A 147 -7.34 -1.26 18.12
CA LEU A 147 -8.29 -0.29 17.58
C LEU A 147 -7.87 1.16 17.87
N VAL A 148 -7.32 1.44 19.05
CA VAL A 148 -6.78 2.78 19.38
C VAL A 148 -5.62 3.13 18.44
N ALA A 149 -4.66 2.21 18.26
CA ALA A 149 -3.54 2.42 17.34
C ALA A 149 -4.02 2.57 15.87
N TRP A 150 -5.04 1.79 15.47
CA TRP A 150 -5.68 1.83 14.16
C TRP A 150 -6.34 3.19 13.88
N GLU A 151 -7.05 3.75 14.86
CA GLU A 151 -7.67 5.07 14.72
C GLU A 151 -6.62 6.19 14.68
N ILE A 152 -5.56 6.12 15.50
CA ILE A 152 -4.45 7.08 15.42
C ILE A 152 -3.81 7.03 14.02
N MET A 153 -3.60 5.83 13.45
CA MET A 153 -3.11 5.65 12.09
C MET A 153 -4.06 6.27 11.05
N SER A 154 -5.36 6.08 11.20
CA SER A 154 -6.37 6.59 10.27
C SER A 154 -6.48 8.10 10.32
N LEU A 155 -6.52 8.69 11.51
CA LEU A 155 -6.63 10.14 11.71
C LEU A 155 -5.35 10.87 11.30
N SER A 156 -4.16 10.35 11.67
CA SER A 156 -2.89 10.97 11.27
C SER A 156 -2.71 10.97 9.75
N SER A 157 -3.06 9.87 9.07
CA SER A 157 -3.01 9.83 7.61
C SER A 157 -4.07 10.71 6.96
N TRP A 158 -5.27 10.83 7.52
CA TRP A 158 -6.30 11.76 7.05
C TRP A 158 -5.83 13.21 7.10
N LEU A 159 -5.19 13.63 8.22
CA LEU A 159 -4.62 14.98 8.35
C LEU A 159 -3.48 15.24 7.37
N LEU A 160 -2.73 14.19 7.00
CA LEU A 160 -1.70 14.29 5.96
C LEU A 160 -2.29 14.34 4.54
N VAL A 161 -3.39 13.65 4.26
CA VAL A 161 -4.13 13.74 2.99
C VAL A 161 -4.71 15.12 2.81
N THR A 162 -5.24 15.71 3.87
CA THR A 162 -5.83 17.07 3.88
C THR A 162 -4.81 18.18 4.12
N HIS A 163 -3.51 17.90 3.95
CA HIS A 163 -2.43 18.87 4.19
C HIS A 163 -2.63 20.18 3.40
N GLU A 164 -3.09 20.09 2.16
CA GLU A 164 -3.44 21.23 1.30
C GLU A 164 -4.96 21.47 1.30
N HIS A 165 -5.57 21.59 2.48
CA HIS A 165 -7.03 21.70 2.66
C HIS A 165 -7.68 22.93 1.99
N GLU A 166 -6.90 23.90 1.50
CA GLU A 166 -7.40 25.01 0.67
C GLU A 166 -7.92 24.50 -0.68
N LYS A 167 -7.34 23.40 -1.19
CA LYS A 167 -7.75 22.79 -2.45
C LYS A 167 -9.02 21.95 -2.22
N GLU A 168 -10.05 22.20 -3.03
CA GLU A 168 -11.30 21.44 -2.98
C GLU A 168 -11.07 19.93 -3.16
N GLU A 169 -10.20 19.55 -4.09
CA GLU A 169 -9.83 18.15 -4.33
C GLU A 169 -9.30 17.46 -3.07
N ALA A 170 -8.44 18.14 -2.30
CA ALA A 170 -7.88 17.59 -1.06
C ALA A 170 -8.94 17.43 0.04
N ARG A 171 -9.91 18.36 0.13
CA ARG A 171 -11.04 18.24 1.08
C ARG A 171 -11.94 17.06 0.72
N GLN A 172 -12.32 16.94 -0.55
CA GLN A 172 -13.17 15.84 -1.03
C GLN A 172 -12.49 14.48 -0.84
N ALA A 173 -11.20 14.38 -1.19
CA ALA A 173 -10.39 13.19 -0.95
C ALA A 173 -10.34 12.84 0.55
N GLY A 174 -10.17 13.85 1.42
CA GLY A 174 -10.19 13.67 2.86
C GLY A 174 -11.51 13.14 3.41
N VAL A 175 -12.64 13.67 2.92
CA VAL A 175 -13.98 13.18 3.33
C VAL A 175 -14.18 11.73 2.88
N THR A 176 -13.89 11.41 1.62
CA THR A 176 -14.00 10.06 1.09
C THR A 176 -13.15 9.07 1.89
N TYR A 177 -11.91 9.47 2.19
CA TYR A 177 -10.98 8.66 2.98
C TYR A 177 -11.48 8.42 4.41
N LEU A 178 -11.89 9.49 5.12
CA LEU A 178 -12.35 9.39 6.51
C LEU A 178 -13.58 8.49 6.61
N VAL A 179 -14.60 8.70 5.74
CA VAL A 179 -15.82 7.90 5.75
C VAL A 179 -15.52 6.42 5.47
N ALA A 180 -14.70 6.13 4.45
CA ALA A 180 -14.33 4.75 4.13
C ALA A 180 -13.61 4.06 5.29
N THR A 181 -12.64 4.74 5.93
CA THR A 181 -11.90 4.17 7.06
C THR A 181 -12.78 3.93 8.27
N GLN A 182 -13.71 4.85 8.60
CA GLN A 182 -14.62 4.69 9.74
C GLN A 182 -15.62 3.53 9.51
N ILE A 183 -16.12 3.36 8.29
CA ILE A 183 -16.92 2.18 7.94
C ILE A 183 -16.11 0.90 8.16
N GLY A 184 -14.87 0.84 7.67
CA GLY A 184 -13.98 -0.29 7.90
C GLY A 184 -13.77 -0.59 9.38
N THR A 185 -13.48 0.44 10.19
CA THR A 185 -13.31 0.30 11.65
C THR A 185 -14.57 -0.24 12.34
N ALA A 186 -15.77 0.17 11.90
CA ALA A 186 -17.02 -0.36 12.46
C ALA A 186 -17.12 -1.89 12.28
N PHE A 187 -16.75 -2.43 11.12
CA PHE A 187 -16.67 -3.88 10.89
C PHE A 187 -15.63 -4.55 11.80
N LEU A 188 -14.48 -3.92 12.04
CA LEU A 188 -13.46 -4.45 12.95
C LEU A 188 -13.93 -4.46 14.41
N ILE A 189 -14.64 -3.44 14.87
CA ILE A 189 -15.24 -3.41 16.21
C ILE A 189 -16.19 -4.60 16.38
N VAL A 190 -17.13 -4.80 15.43
CA VAL A 190 -18.06 -5.94 15.47
C VAL A 190 -17.31 -7.27 15.45
N MET A 191 -16.28 -7.41 14.60
CA MET A 191 -15.43 -8.60 14.54
C MET A 191 -14.78 -8.93 15.89
N PHE A 192 -14.17 -7.95 16.55
CA PHE A 192 -13.52 -8.17 17.85
C PHE A 192 -14.52 -8.44 18.97
N LEU A 193 -15.72 -7.87 18.92
CA LEU A 193 -16.79 -8.21 19.87
C LEU A 193 -17.26 -9.65 19.70
N VAL A 194 -17.43 -10.11 18.45
CA VAL A 194 -17.79 -11.51 18.16
C VAL A 194 -16.69 -12.47 18.62
N LEU A 195 -15.41 -12.14 18.37
CA LEU A 195 -14.27 -12.93 18.86
C LEU A 195 -14.21 -12.99 20.39
N GLY A 196 -14.45 -11.86 21.07
CA GLY A 196 -14.49 -11.80 22.54
C GLY A 196 -15.61 -12.64 23.12
N ALA A 197 -16.81 -12.60 22.52
CA ALA A 197 -17.94 -13.42 22.93
C ALA A 197 -17.67 -14.93 22.73
N ALA A 198 -17.07 -15.32 21.60
CA ALA A 198 -16.70 -16.71 21.33
C ALA A 198 -15.61 -17.22 22.29
N GLY A 199 -14.61 -16.38 22.61
CA GLY A 199 -13.54 -16.72 23.56
C GLY A 199 -14.05 -16.94 24.99
N THR A 200 -15.10 -16.25 25.42
CA THR A 200 -15.72 -16.45 26.73
C THR A 200 -16.57 -17.72 26.77
N ALA A 201 -17.24 -18.08 25.69
CA ALA A 201 -18.09 -19.27 25.61
C ALA A 201 -17.28 -20.57 25.65
N SER A 202 -16.06 -20.60 25.12
CA SER A 202 -15.19 -21.77 25.06
C SER A 202 -14.40 -22.03 26.36
N SER A 203 -14.42 -21.09 27.32
CA SER A 203 -13.74 -21.23 28.62
C SER A 203 -14.67 -20.92 29.80
N PRO A 204 -15.69 -21.77 30.07
CA PRO A 204 -16.70 -21.53 31.12
C PRO A 204 -16.15 -21.55 32.56
N ALA A 205 -14.92 -22.03 32.75
CA ALA A 205 -14.29 -22.11 34.08
C ALA A 205 -13.62 -20.81 34.53
N ALA A 206 -13.57 -19.76 33.68
CA ALA A 206 -13.04 -18.47 34.06
C ALA A 206 -14.12 -17.62 34.72
N SER A 207 -14.22 -17.69 36.07
CA SER A 207 -15.03 -16.76 36.88
C SER A 207 -14.69 -15.31 36.53
N PRO A 208 -15.67 -14.39 36.44
CA PRO A 208 -15.45 -13.04 35.91
C PRO A 208 -14.57 -12.10 36.77
N ILE A 209 -14.09 -12.57 37.92
CA ILE A 209 -13.41 -11.69 38.91
C ILE A 209 -12.23 -12.42 39.56
N GLY A 210 -11.07 -12.48 38.93
CA GLY A 210 -9.82 -12.90 39.52
C GLY A 210 -8.62 -12.09 38.98
N PRO A 211 -7.56 -11.84 39.79
CA PRO A 211 -6.43 -10.99 39.41
C PRO A 211 -5.55 -11.53 38.27
N ASP A 212 -5.69 -12.80 37.89
CA ASP A 212 -4.92 -13.46 36.82
C ASP A 212 -5.67 -13.56 35.47
N GLN A 213 -6.80 -12.87 35.34
CA GLN A 213 -7.60 -12.91 34.11
C GLN A 213 -7.10 -11.85 33.13
N GLY A 214 -6.29 -12.25 32.15
CA GLY A 214 -6.04 -11.49 30.96
C GLY A 214 -7.36 -10.95 30.38
N ALA A 215 -7.35 -9.72 29.88
CA ALA A 215 -8.57 -9.04 29.44
C ALA A 215 -9.32 -9.90 28.39
N VAL A 216 -10.64 -9.91 28.42
CA VAL A 216 -11.51 -10.71 27.51
C VAL A 216 -11.18 -10.49 26.05
N LEU A 217 -10.61 -9.32 25.70
CA LEU A 217 -10.24 -8.94 24.34
C LEU A 217 -8.76 -9.15 24.00
N ASP A 218 -8.03 -9.95 24.79
CA ASP A 218 -6.65 -10.35 24.46
C ASP A 218 -6.62 -11.42 23.36
N PHE A 219 -5.68 -11.28 22.43
CA PHE A 219 -5.52 -12.19 21.28
C PHE A 219 -5.22 -13.64 21.70
N SER A 220 -4.59 -13.84 22.85
CA SER A 220 -4.35 -15.16 23.40
C SER A 220 -5.63 -15.95 23.69
N ARG A 221 -6.74 -15.24 23.97
CA ARG A 221 -8.05 -15.87 24.19
C ARG A 221 -8.79 -16.19 22.90
N PHE A 222 -8.43 -15.54 21.79
CA PHE A 222 -9.03 -15.81 20.49
C PHE A 222 -8.46 -17.06 19.85
N ALA A 223 -7.16 -17.34 20.09
CA ALA A 223 -6.48 -18.50 19.54
C ALA A 223 -7.11 -19.81 20.06
N GLY A 224 -7.61 -20.64 19.15
CA GLY A 224 -8.21 -21.93 19.48
C GLY A 224 -9.67 -21.89 19.95
N SER A 225 -10.27 -20.71 20.18
CA SER A 225 -11.70 -20.59 20.56
C SER A 225 -12.67 -21.01 19.45
N LEU A 226 -12.22 -20.95 18.19
CA LEU A 226 -12.98 -21.26 16.98
C LEU A 226 -12.36 -22.43 16.18
N GLY A 227 -11.57 -23.29 16.84
CA GLY A 227 -10.84 -24.40 16.22
C GLY A 227 -11.73 -25.57 15.74
N PRO A 228 -11.13 -26.56 15.02
CA PRO A 228 -11.85 -27.73 14.49
C PRO A 228 -12.56 -28.50 15.60
N GLY A 229 -13.85 -28.79 15.37
CA GLY A 229 -14.70 -29.51 16.33
C GLY A 229 -15.54 -28.62 17.25
N SER A 230 -15.37 -27.30 17.20
CA SER A 230 -16.32 -26.37 17.84
C SER A 230 -17.61 -26.27 17.02
N THR A 231 -18.77 -26.14 17.68
CA THR A 231 -20.07 -25.84 17.04
C THR A 231 -20.11 -24.43 16.43
N ALA A 232 -18.97 -23.75 16.36
CA ALA A 232 -18.80 -22.34 16.02
C ALA A 232 -18.31 -22.07 14.58
N LEU A 233 -18.35 -23.07 13.67
CA LEU A 233 -18.00 -22.87 12.25
C LEU A 233 -18.69 -21.68 11.58
N PRO A 234 -20.01 -21.43 11.79
CA PRO A 234 -20.66 -20.23 11.23
C PRO A 234 -20.08 -18.92 11.79
N VAL A 235 -19.63 -18.94 13.06
CA VAL A 235 -19.01 -17.77 13.71
C VAL A 235 -17.62 -17.51 13.11
N ALA A 236 -16.82 -18.54 12.85
CA ALA A 236 -15.51 -18.40 12.20
C ALA A 236 -15.65 -17.79 10.80
N GLY A 237 -16.62 -18.27 10.01
CA GLY A 237 -16.93 -17.69 8.70
C GLY A 237 -17.40 -16.23 8.76
N ALA A 238 -18.22 -15.88 9.75
CA ALA A 238 -18.64 -14.49 9.97
C ALA A 238 -17.47 -13.58 10.34
N VAL A 239 -16.59 -14.03 11.26
CA VAL A 239 -15.36 -13.30 11.64
C VAL A 239 -14.44 -13.12 10.43
N PHE A 240 -14.26 -14.16 9.61
CA PHE A 240 -13.49 -14.06 8.37
C PHE A 240 -14.05 -13.00 7.43
N LEU A 241 -15.36 -12.97 7.17
CA LEU A 241 -16.00 -11.97 6.30
C LEU A 241 -15.89 -10.55 6.89
N LEU A 242 -16.14 -10.39 8.19
CA LEU A 242 -15.98 -9.11 8.88
C LEU A 242 -14.54 -8.60 8.78
N SER A 243 -13.56 -9.49 8.93
CA SER A 243 -12.14 -9.16 8.78
C SER A 243 -11.80 -8.75 7.34
N LEU A 244 -12.33 -9.48 6.35
CA LEU A 244 -12.09 -9.21 4.94
C LEU A 244 -12.68 -7.84 4.54
N VAL A 245 -13.86 -7.47 5.03
CA VAL A 245 -14.44 -6.14 4.80
C VAL A 245 -13.68 -5.06 5.56
N GLY A 246 -13.47 -5.22 6.86
CA GLY A 246 -12.84 -4.19 7.70
C GLY A 246 -11.39 -3.91 7.30
N PHE A 247 -10.56 -4.93 7.27
CA PHE A 247 -9.16 -4.82 6.85
C PHE A 247 -9.01 -4.62 5.35
N GLY A 248 -9.87 -5.24 4.55
CA GLY A 248 -9.89 -5.08 3.09
C GLY A 248 -10.20 -3.65 2.66
N THR A 249 -11.04 -2.91 3.39
CA THR A 249 -11.25 -1.48 3.17
C THR A 249 -9.93 -0.71 3.32
N LYS A 250 -9.15 -0.99 4.36
CA LYS A 250 -7.85 -0.34 4.57
C LYS A 250 -6.82 -0.78 3.54
N ALA A 251 -6.81 -2.05 3.16
CA ALA A 251 -5.93 -2.59 2.11
C ALA A 251 -6.28 -2.03 0.72
N GLY A 252 -7.53 -1.62 0.50
CA GLY A 252 -8.01 -1.11 -0.78
C GLY A 252 -8.36 -2.21 -1.78
N ILE A 253 -8.98 -3.32 -1.33
CA ILE A 253 -9.50 -4.36 -2.23
C ILE A 253 -10.76 -3.87 -2.93
N VAL A 254 -11.02 -4.34 -4.15
CA VAL A 254 -12.27 -4.06 -4.88
C VAL A 254 -13.45 -4.79 -4.20
N PRO A 255 -14.59 -4.09 -3.98
CA PRO A 255 -14.94 -2.72 -4.39
C PRO A 255 -14.60 -1.63 -3.36
N LEU A 256 -13.96 -1.95 -2.25
CA LEU A 256 -13.73 -1.06 -1.09
C LEU A 256 -12.55 -0.07 -1.30
N HIS A 257 -11.94 -0.04 -2.48
CA HIS A 257 -10.74 0.73 -2.85
C HIS A 257 -10.97 2.21 -3.14
N VAL A 258 -12.21 2.67 -3.25
CA VAL A 258 -12.59 3.97 -3.86
C VAL A 258 -11.94 5.19 -3.23
N TRP A 259 -11.51 5.12 -1.97
CA TRP A 259 -10.81 6.19 -1.28
C TRP A 259 -9.34 6.36 -1.73
N LEU A 260 -8.73 5.28 -2.20
CA LEU A 260 -7.28 5.18 -2.44
C LEU A 260 -6.83 6.03 -3.65
N PRO A 261 -7.53 6.02 -4.81
CA PRO A 261 -7.20 6.87 -5.95
C PRO A 261 -7.42 8.37 -5.71
N GLU A 262 -8.19 8.75 -4.71
CA GLU A 262 -8.41 10.14 -4.31
C GLU A 262 -7.37 10.59 -3.27
N ALA A 263 -7.11 9.78 -2.24
CA ALA A 263 -6.24 10.13 -1.12
C ALA A 263 -4.75 10.24 -1.50
N HIS A 264 -4.24 9.30 -2.32
CA HIS A 264 -2.81 9.29 -2.65
C HIS A 264 -2.35 10.47 -3.51
N PRO A 265 -3.09 10.94 -4.53
CA PRO A 265 -2.72 12.15 -5.26
C PRO A 265 -2.74 13.41 -4.40
N ALA A 266 -3.68 13.50 -3.44
CA ALA A 266 -3.84 14.64 -2.56
C ALA A 266 -2.71 14.76 -1.51
N ALA A 267 -2.20 13.64 -1.00
CA ALA A 267 -1.15 13.63 0.00
C ALA A 267 0.22 14.07 -0.56
N PRO A 268 1.12 14.67 0.25
CA PRO A 268 2.52 14.88 -0.12
C PRO A 268 3.21 13.58 -0.55
N SER A 269 4.16 13.64 -1.50
CA SER A 269 4.68 12.43 -2.15
C SER A 269 5.37 11.43 -1.22
N HIS A 270 6.12 11.89 -0.21
CA HIS A 270 6.72 11.01 0.80
C HIS A 270 5.66 10.34 1.69
N VAL A 271 4.55 11.02 1.94
CA VAL A 271 3.39 10.45 2.65
C VAL A 271 2.67 9.44 1.76
N SER A 272 2.44 9.76 0.46
CA SER A 272 1.84 8.83 -0.50
C SER A 272 2.67 7.55 -0.64
N ALA A 273 4.01 7.68 -0.64
CA ALA A 273 4.94 6.54 -0.65
C ALA A 273 4.77 5.66 0.59
N LEU A 274 4.66 6.26 1.78
CA LEU A 274 4.47 5.53 3.03
C LEU A 274 3.08 4.90 3.12
N MET A 275 2.03 5.64 2.75
CA MET A 275 0.65 5.13 2.75
C MET A 275 0.50 3.93 1.80
N SER A 276 0.93 4.07 0.55
CA SER A 276 0.85 3.01 -0.45
C SER A 276 1.83 1.88 -0.16
N GLY A 277 3.07 2.22 0.22
CA GLY A 277 4.13 1.24 0.48
C GLY A 277 3.88 0.38 1.72
N VAL A 278 3.26 0.93 2.78
CA VAL A 278 3.17 0.25 4.08
C VAL A 278 1.79 0.31 4.71
N MET A 279 1.16 1.47 4.81
CA MET A 279 -0.10 1.62 5.56
C MET A 279 -1.20 0.66 5.08
N ILE A 280 -1.40 0.52 3.77
CA ILE A 280 -2.41 -0.40 3.23
C ILE A 280 -2.09 -1.87 3.57
N LYS A 281 -0.82 -2.23 3.82
CA LYS A 281 -0.41 -3.59 4.21
C LYS A 281 -0.75 -3.91 5.67
N THR A 282 -1.04 -2.92 6.52
CA THR A 282 -1.60 -3.19 7.85
C THR A 282 -2.97 -3.87 7.75
N GLY A 283 -3.73 -3.64 6.65
CA GLY A 283 -4.92 -4.42 6.32
C GLY A 283 -4.60 -5.88 6.01
N ILE A 284 -3.58 -6.14 5.21
CA ILE A 284 -3.11 -7.52 4.94
C ILE A 284 -2.64 -8.20 6.24
N TYR A 285 -1.87 -7.48 7.07
CA TYR A 285 -1.49 -7.96 8.40
C TYR A 285 -2.71 -8.37 9.23
N GLY A 286 -3.76 -7.52 9.26
CA GLY A 286 -4.97 -7.80 10.02
C GLY A 286 -5.68 -9.07 9.55
N ILE A 287 -5.83 -9.27 8.23
CA ILE A 287 -6.41 -10.50 7.66
C ILE A 287 -5.58 -11.73 8.08
N LEU A 288 -4.26 -11.68 7.89
CA LEU A 288 -3.35 -12.77 8.27
C LEU A 288 -3.39 -13.06 9.78
N ARG A 289 -3.43 -12.01 10.61
CA ARG A 289 -3.53 -12.12 12.06
C ARG A 289 -4.83 -12.81 12.49
N VAL A 290 -5.96 -12.43 11.89
CA VAL A 290 -7.26 -13.07 12.18
C VAL A 290 -7.26 -14.55 11.76
N LEU A 291 -6.67 -14.90 10.63
CA LEU A 291 -6.54 -16.28 10.20
C LEU A 291 -5.81 -17.16 11.24
N THR A 292 -4.86 -16.57 12.02
CA THR A 292 -4.20 -17.32 13.10
C THR A 292 -5.12 -17.66 14.29
N PHE A 293 -6.31 -17.05 14.39
CA PHE A 293 -7.29 -17.31 15.44
C PHE A 293 -8.35 -18.34 15.02
N LEU A 294 -8.60 -18.46 13.71
CA LEU A 294 -9.75 -19.20 13.17
C LEU A 294 -9.49 -20.71 12.95
N GLY A 295 -8.25 -21.16 13.13
CA GLY A 295 -7.87 -22.55 12.88
C GLY A 295 -7.70 -22.88 11.40
N ALA A 296 -7.97 -24.14 11.00
CA ALA A 296 -7.82 -24.57 9.62
C ALA A 296 -8.84 -23.87 8.71
N PRO A 297 -8.38 -23.24 7.60
CA PRO A 297 -9.27 -22.50 6.72
C PRO A 297 -10.21 -23.45 5.94
N GLU A 298 -11.47 -23.05 5.81
CA GLU A 298 -12.39 -23.71 4.89
C GLU A 298 -12.07 -23.35 3.42
N PRO A 299 -12.31 -24.25 2.46
CA PRO A 299 -11.99 -24.03 1.05
C PRO A 299 -12.56 -22.73 0.49
N TRP A 300 -13.78 -22.33 0.87
CA TRP A 300 -14.42 -21.12 0.36
C TRP A 300 -13.69 -19.83 0.80
N TRP A 301 -12.92 -19.84 1.89
CA TRP A 301 -12.11 -18.69 2.29
C TRP A 301 -11.00 -18.42 1.26
N GLY A 302 -10.29 -19.49 0.87
CA GLY A 302 -9.25 -19.41 -0.16
C GLY A 302 -9.82 -18.95 -1.50
N TRP A 303 -10.96 -19.49 -1.91
CA TRP A 303 -11.66 -19.06 -3.13
C TRP A 303 -12.10 -17.59 -3.08
N THR A 304 -12.59 -17.12 -1.94
CA THR A 304 -13.02 -15.72 -1.77
C THR A 304 -11.82 -14.78 -1.88
N VAL A 305 -10.72 -15.09 -1.18
CA VAL A 305 -9.50 -14.25 -1.23
C VAL A 305 -8.90 -14.25 -2.64
N LEU A 306 -8.86 -15.40 -3.32
CA LEU A 306 -8.40 -15.53 -4.70
C LEU A 306 -9.26 -14.69 -5.67
N ALA A 307 -10.57 -14.81 -5.57
CA ALA A 307 -11.51 -14.08 -6.44
C ALA A 307 -11.43 -12.56 -6.23
N VAL A 308 -11.43 -12.10 -4.98
CA VAL A 308 -11.25 -10.68 -4.64
C VAL A 308 -9.86 -10.19 -5.09
N GLY A 309 -8.82 -11.02 -4.93
CA GLY A 309 -7.47 -10.72 -5.40
C GLY A 309 -7.41 -10.54 -6.92
N ALA A 310 -7.94 -11.50 -7.68
CA ALA A 310 -8.00 -11.42 -9.14
C ALA A 310 -8.82 -10.23 -9.64
N ALA A 311 -9.98 -9.97 -9.04
CA ALA A 311 -10.81 -8.81 -9.37
C ALA A 311 -10.06 -7.50 -9.08
N SER A 312 -9.41 -7.38 -7.91
CA SER A 312 -8.66 -6.19 -7.52
C SER A 312 -7.46 -5.95 -8.45
N GLY A 313 -6.73 -7.02 -8.79
CA GLY A 313 -5.59 -6.95 -9.70
C GLY A 313 -5.99 -6.47 -11.10
N ILE A 314 -6.96 -7.12 -11.72
CA ILE A 314 -7.39 -6.80 -13.09
C ILE A 314 -8.06 -5.41 -13.16
N ILE A 315 -8.98 -5.12 -12.25
CA ILE A 315 -9.69 -3.83 -12.22
C ILE A 315 -8.71 -2.70 -11.91
N GLY A 316 -7.81 -2.90 -10.93
CA GLY A 316 -6.80 -1.90 -10.57
C GLY A 316 -5.91 -1.51 -11.74
N VAL A 317 -5.35 -2.48 -12.47
CA VAL A 317 -4.46 -2.18 -13.62
C VAL A 317 -5.20 -1.55 -14.79
N LEU A 318 -6.45 -1.94 -15.05
CA LEU A 318 -7.26 -1.35 -16.11
C LEU A 318 -7.58 0.13 -15.83
N PHE A 319 -7.98 0.45 -14.60
CA PHE A 319 -8.20 1.84 -14.21
C PHE A 319 -6.90 2.65 -14.19
N ALA A 320 -5.76 2.06 -13.77
CA ALA A 320 -4.45 2.70 -13.83
C ALA A 320 -4.06 3.08 -15.27
N LEU A 321 -4.25 2.16 -16.21
CA LEU A 321 -3.95 2.38 -17.63
C LEU A 321 -4.72 3.56 -18.21
N ALA A 322 -5.92 3.84 -17.72
CA ALA A 322 -6.79 4.92 -18.19
C ALA A 322 -6.48 6.30 -17.55
N GLN A 323 -5.57 6.40 -16.56
CA GLN A 323 -5.29 7.66 -15.87
C GLN A 323 -4.29 8.56 -16.62
N HIS A 324 -4.44 9.89 -16.44
CA HIS A 324 -3.54 10.93 -16.93
C HIS A 324 -2.64 11.49 -15.82
N ASP A 325 -3.12 11.52 -14.57
CA ASP A 325 -2.34 11.91 -13.38
C ASP A 325 -1.44 10.76 -12.96
N ILE A 326 -0.11 11.00 -12.90
CA ILE A 326 0.89 9.99 -12.55
C ILE A 326 0.70 9.42 -11.14
N LYS A 327 0.29 10.24 -10.15
CA LYS A 327 0.03 9.75 -8.79
C LYS A 327 -1.26 8.94 -8.72
N ARG A 328 -2.30 9.31 -9.47
CA ARG A 328 -3.56 8.57 -9.54
C ARG A 328 -3.37 7.22 -10.24
N LEU A 329 -2.56 7.18 -11.30
CA LEU A 329 -2.10 5.95 -11.93
C LEU A 329 -1.42 5.04 -10.90
N LEU A 330 -0.45 5.56 -10.15
CA LEU A 330 0.24 4.81 -9.10
C LEU A 330 -0.73 4.35 -7.98
N ALA A 331 -1.75 5.13 -7.65
CA ALA A 331 -2.75 4.75 -6.67
C ALA A 331 -3.54 3.51 -7.10
N TYR A 332 -4.06 3.46 -8.33
CA TYR A 332 -4.74 2.28 -8.85
C TYR A 332 -3.82 1.05 -8.96
N HIS A 333 -2.55 1.24 -9.27
CA HIS A 333 -1.57 0.16 -9.18
C HIS A 333 -1.32 -0.34 -7.75
N SER A 334 -1.73 0.42 -6.71
CA SER A 334 -1.71 -0.11 -5.34
C SER A 334 -2.86 -1.09 -5.12
N VAL A 335 -4.04 -0.82 -5.68
CA VAL A 335 -5.19 -1.75 -5.69
C VAL A 335 -4.81 -3.05 -6.42
N GLU A 336 -4.18 -2.92 -7.59
CA GLU A 336 -3.68 -4.04 -8.37
C GLU A 336 -2.73 -4.93 -7.55
N ASN A 337 -1.70 -4.34 -6.96
CA ASN A 337 -0.68 -5.10 -6.24
C ASN A 337 -1.21 -5.73 -4.93
N ILE A 338 -2.16 -5.09 -4.25
CA ILE A 338 -2.92 -5.74 -3.16
C ILE A 338 -3.68 -6.95 -3.72
N GLY A 339 -4.20 -6.86 -4.93
CA GLY A 339 -4.80 -8.00 -5.64
C GLY A 339 -3.80 -9.16 -5.84
N ILE A 340 -2.57 -8.88 -6.28
CA ILE A 340 -1.52 -9.90 -6.43
C ILE A 340 -1.19 -10.56 -5.08
N ILE A 341 -1.06 -9.76 -4.01
CA ILE A 341 -0.86 -10.29 -2.65
C ILE A 341 -2.02 -11.24 -2.29
N CYS A 342 -3.27 -10.80 -2.50
CA CYS A 342 -4.44 -11.63 -2.21
C CYS A 342 -4.50 -12.90 -3.07
N ILE A 343 -4.07 -12.87 -4.35
CA ILE A 343 -3.94 -14.09 -5.18
C ILE A 343 -2.98 -15.06 -4.51
N GLY A 344 -1.79 -14.61 -4.09
CA GLY A 344 -0.82 -15.46 -3.40
C GLY A 344 -1.38 -16.05 -2.09
N LEU A 345 -2.03 -15.21 -1.27
CA LEU A 345 -2.66 -15.67 -0.02
C LEU A 345 -3.83 -16.64 -0.29
N GLY A 346 -4.63 -16.39 -1.34
CA GLY A 346 -5.72 -17.27 -1.74
C GLY A 346 -5.23 -18.66 -2.16
N ILE A 347 -4.16 -18.72 -2.98
CA ILE A 347 -3.48 -19.97 -3.33
C ILE A 347 -2.93 -20.66 -2.08
N GLY A 348 -2.31 -19.89 -1.16
CA GLY A 348 -1.83 -20.41 0.12
C GLY A 348 -2.95 -21.06 0.95
N LEU A 349 -4.08 -20.38 1.11
CA LEU A 349 -5.26 -20.89 1.82
C LEU A 349 -5.86 -22.13 1.17
N LEU A 350 -5.98 -22.16 -0.16
CA LEU A 350 -6.45 -23.34 -0.89
C LEU A 350 -5.49 -24.53 -0.68
N GLY A 351 -4.17 -24.28 -0.69
CA GLY A 351 -3.17 -25.30 -0.40
C GLY A 351 -3.37 -25.92 1.00
N VAL A 352 -3.64 -25.09 2.02
CA VAL A 352 -3.94 -25.58 3.39
C VAL A 352 -5.24 -26.36 3.41
N SER A 353 -6.32 -25.81 2.82
CA SER A 353 -7.66 -26.41 2.85
C SER A 353 -7.73 -27.79 2.17
N TYR A 354 -6.86 -28.02 1.19
CA TYR A 354 -6.82 -29.27 0.42
C TYR A 354 -5.60 -30.16 0.74
N ASN A 355 -4.84 -29.82 1.79
CA ASN A 355 -3.65 -30.55 2.25
C ASN A 355 -2.54 -30.65 1.18
N GLU A 356 -2.29 -29.57 0.44
CA GLU A 356 -1.23 -29.46 -0.55
C GLU A 356 -0.11 -28.53 -0.04
N PRO A 357 0.88 -29.04 0.68
CA PRO A 357 1.84 -28.22 1.42
C PRO A 357 2.74 -27.37 0.52
N VAL A 358 3.09 -27.85 -0.69
CA VAL A 358 3.88 -27.06 -1.67
C VAL A 358 3.09 -25.84 -2.13
N VAL A 359 1.82 -26.03 -2.49
CA VAL A 359 0.91 -24.96 -2.91
C VAL A 359 0.74 -23.94 -1.78
N ALA A 360 0.55 -24.43 -0.54
CA ALA A 360 0.38 -23.59 0.64
C ALA A 360 1.62 -22.72 0.91
N VAL A 361 2.81 -23.34 0.98
CA VAL A 361 4.06 -22.64 1.32
C VAL A 361 4.45 -21.66 0.21
N LEU A 362 4.38 -22.04 -1.07
CA LEU A 362 4.74 -21.16 -2.17
C LEU A 362 3.74 -20.01 -2.35
N GLY A 363 2.44 -20.27 -2.17
CA GLY A 363 1.39 -19.24 -2.19
C GLY A 363 1.62 -18.17 -1.11
N PHE A 364 1.79 -18.59 0.15
CA PHE A 364 2.09 -17.66 1.25
C PHE A 364 3.45 -16.98 1.07
N ALA A 365 4.51 -17.70 0.69
CA ALA A 365 5.83 -17.10 0.49
C ALA A 365 5.80 -16.03 -0.62
N GLY A 366 5.15 -16.33 -1.75
CA GLY A 366 4.99 -15.39 -2.85
C GLY A 366 4.18 -14.16 -2.45
N GLY A 367 3.02 -14.35 -1.80
CA GLY A 367 2.17 -13.26 -1.31
C GLY A 367 2.88 -12.37 -0.28
N LEU A 368 3.56 -12.97 0.71
CA LEU A 368 4.35 -12.25 1.70
C LEU A 368 5.55 -11.53 1.08
N LEU A 369 6.32 -12.18 0.20
CA LEU A 369 7.42 -11.50 -0.48
C LEU A 369 6.92 -10.31 -1.31
N HIS A 370 5.73 -10.44 -1.91
CA HIS A 370 5.13 -9.35 -2.67
C HIS A 370 4.75 -8.14 -1.78
N VAL A 371 4.43 -8.35 -0.49
CA VAL A 371 4.24 -7.26 0.49
C VAL A 371 5.49 -6.39 0.60
N ILE A 372 6.68 -7.00 0.77
CA ILE A 372 7.96 -6.28 0.87
C ILE A 372 8.32 -5.64 -0.48
N ASN A 373 8.24 -6.41 -1.57
CA ASN A 373 8.59 -5.95 -2.90
C ASN A 373 7.75 -4.75 -3.32
N HIS A 374 6.45 -4.82 -3.08
CA HIS A 374 5.55 -3.72 -3.33
C HIS A 374 5.87 -2.49 -2.46
N ALA A 375 6.27 -2.65 -1.20
CA ALA A 375 6.70 -1.53 -0.37
C ALA A 375 7.90 -0.80 -0.99
N ILE A 376 8.89 -1.55 -1.52
CA ILE A 376 10.11 -1.01 -2.10
C ILE A 376 9.81 -0.28 -3.43
N PHE A 377 9.25 -0.97 -4.43
CA PHE A 377 9.08 -0.34 -5.74
C PHE A 377 7.96 0.73 -5.75
N LYS A 378 6.94 0.62 -4.89
CA LYS A 378 5.92 1.66 -4.74
C LYS A 378 6.46 2.90 -4.04
N GLY A 379 7.24 2.69 -2.98
CA GLY A 379 8.00 3.78 -2.37
C GLY A 379 8.80 4.53 -3.42
N LEU A 380 9.60 3.81 -4.21
CA LEU A 380 10.41 4.38 -5.29
C LEU A 380 9.59 5.17 -6.31
N LEU A 381 8.51 4.58 -6.81
CA LEU A 381 7.67 5.20 -7.85
C LEU A 381 6.96 6.47 -7.36
N PHE A 382 6.41 6.47 -6.14
CA PHE A 382 5.80 7.67 -5.57
C PHE A 382 6.82 8.76 -5.27
N LEU A 383 8.03 8.41 -4.80
CA LEU A 383 9.11 9.38 -4.62
C LEU A 383 9.58 9.94 -5.96
N GLY A 384 9.71 9.09 -7.00
CA GLY A 384 10.08 9.52 -8.35
C GLY A 384 9.03 10.42 -9.00
N ALA A 385 7.74 10.07 -8.89
CA ALA A 385 6.64 10.95 -9.30
C ALA A 385 6.64 12.27 -8.52
N GLY A 386 6.99 12.21 -7.22
CA GLY A 386 7.16 13.37 -6.37
C GLY A 386 8.29 14.30 -6.81
N ALA A 387 9.44 13.74 -7.18
CA ALA A 387 10.58 14.50 -7.69
C ALA A 387 10.25 15.16 -9.04
N ALA A 388 9.58 14.43 -9.96
CA ALA A 388 9.12 14.97 -11.22
C ALA A 388 8.10 16.10 -11.02
N THR A 389 7.10 15.90 -10.16
CA THR A 389 6.10 16.94 -9.83
C THR A 389 6.73 18.16 -9.17
N HIS A 390 7.72 17.96 -8.28
CA HIS A 390 8.43 19.04 -7.62
C HIS A 390 9.22 19.92 -8.62
N ALA A 391 9.80 19.29 -9.65
CA ALA A 391 10.59 19.99 -10.69
C ALA A 391 9.72 20.70 -11.73
N THR A 392 8.50 20.21 -11.99
CA THR A 392 7.65 20.69 -13.10
C THR A 392 6.36 21.39 -12.65
N GLY A 393 5.98 21.27 -11.37
CA GLY A 393 4.74 21.82 -10.83
C GLY A 393 3.46 21.09 -11.27
N THR A 394 3.56 19.99 -12.05
CA THR A 394 2.39 19.26 -12.57
C THR A 394 2.49 17.75 -12.36
N ARG A 395 1.33 17.11 -12.17
CA ARG A 395 1.16 15.65 -12.10
C ARG A 395 0.62 15.06 -13.41
N ASP A 396 0.18 15.94 -14.33
CA ASP A 396 -0.40 15.54 -15.61
C ASP A 396 0.71 15.08 -16.57
N MET A 397 0.70 13.77 -16.93
CA MET A 397 1.68 13.17 -17.82
C MET A 397 1.66 13.81 -19.23
N ASP A 398 0.50 14.28 -19.68
CA ASP A 398 0.35 14.91 -20.99
C ASP A 398 0.97 16.32 -21.04
N ARG A 399 1.37 16.89 -19.90
CA ARG A 399 2.12 18.14 -19.77
C ARG A 399 3.61 17.94 -19.51
N LEU A 400 4.05 16.70 -19.28
CA LEU A 400 5.45 16.33 -19.08
C LEU A 400 6.15 16.05 -20.44
N GLY A 401 7.19 15.28 -20.44
CA GLY A 401 7.98 14.82 -21.59
C GLY A 401 9.44 15.25 -21.49
N GLY A 402 10.33 14.43 -22.06
CA GLY A 402 11.77 14.71 -22.14
C GLY A 402 12.52 14.79 -20.80
N LEU A 403 11.92 14.36 -19.68
CA LEU A 403 12.51 14.48 -18.36
C LEU A 403 13.80 13.65 -18.22
N MET A 404 13.96 12.55 -18.98
CA MET A 404 15.17 11.71 -18.93
C MET A 404 16.45 12.47 -19.26
N ARG A 405 16.39 13.47 -20.16
CA ARG A 405 17.56 14.29 -20.50
C ARG A 405 17.89 15.32 -19.42
N ARG A 406 16.92 15.69 -18.58
CA ARG A 406 17.02 16.78 -17.59
C ARG A 406 17.18 16.28 -16.17
N MET A 407 16.59 15.11 -15.91
CA MET A 407 16.57 14.41 -14.62
C MET A 407 16.99 12.94 -14.84
N PRO A 408 18.22 12.65 -15.33
CA PRO A 408 18.62 11.31 -15.73
C PRO A 408 18.64 10.31 -14.57
N LEU A 409 19.10 10.71 -13.39
CA LEU A 409 19.14 9.82 -12.22
C LEU A 409 17.75 9.54 -11.66
N THR A 410 16.90 10.55 -11.61
CA THR A 410 15.46 10.39 -11.29
C THR A 410 14.79 9.48 -12.31
N GLY A 411 15.08 9.64 -13.61
CA GLY A 411 14.53 8.82 -14.69
C GLY A 411 14.97 7.36 -14.58
N ILE A 412 16.25 7.09 -14.32
CA ILE A 412 16.77 5.72 -14.12
C ILE A 412 16.13 5.08 -12.88
N ALA A 413 16.02 5.81 -11.78
CA ALA A 413 15.38 5.31 -10.57
C ALA A 413 13.89 4.98 -10.80
N PHE A 414 13.15 5.86 -11.50
CA PHE A 414 11.75 5.61 -11.85
C PHE A 414 11.61 4.41 -12.80
N LEU A 415 12.51 4.27 -13.79
CA LEU A 415 12.55 3.12 -14.71
C LEU A 415 12.77 1.80 -13.96
N ALA A 416 13.69 1.78 -12.99
CA ALA A 416 13.92 0.60 -12.15
C ALA A 416 12.64 0.20 -11.38
N GLY A 417 11.93 1.17 -10.79
CA GLY A 417 10.64 0.96 -10.14
C GLY A 417 9.55 0.48 -11.11
N ALA A 418 9.48 1.08 -12.30
CA ALA A 418 8.55 0.72 -13.37
C ALA A 418 8.77 -0.72 -13.87
N ALA A 419 10.01 -1.12 -14.08
CA ALA A 419 10.36 -2.48 -14.46
C ALA A 419 10.10 -3.49 -13.33
N ALA A 420 10.37 -3.09 -12.07
CA ALA A 420 10.13 -3.92 -10.90
C ALA A 420 8.64 -4.23 -10.69
N ILE A 421 7.77 -3.22 -10.78
CA ILE A 421 6.32 -3.41 -10.62
C ILE A 421 5.68 -4.14 -11.80
N SER A 422 6.32 -4.13 -12.96
CA SER A 422 5.89 -4.90 -14.15
C SER A 422 6.34 -6.36 -14.12
N GLY A 423 6.89 -6.84 -13.00
CA GLY A 423 7.33 -8.22 -12.85
C GLY A 423 8.48 -8.61 -13.80
N LEU A 424 9.34 -7.66 -14.20
CA LEU A 424 10.42 -7.95 -15.13
C LEU A 424 11.67 -8.49 -14.40
N PRO A 425 12.24 -9.64 -14.84
CA PRO A 425 13.49 -10.11 -14.29
C PRO A 425 14.65 -9.14 -14.63
N PRO A 426 15.65 -8.96 -13.80
CA PRO A 426 15.93 -9.66 -12.53
C PRO A 426 15.44 -8.89 -11.29
N LEU A 427 14.37 -8.12 -11.38
CA LEU A 427 13.92 -7.24 -10.29
C LEU A 427 13.02 -7.97 -9.30
N ASN A 428 12.85 -7.37 -8.15
CA ASN A 428 12.18 -7.98 -7.00
C ASN A 428 10.72 -8.36 -7.25
N GLY A 429 9.94 -7.58 -8.03
CA GLY A 429 8.55 -7.92 -8.38
C GLY A 429 8.42 -9.30 -9.02
N PHE A 430 9.31 -9.60 -9.99
CA PHE A 430 9.37 -10.89 -10.66
C PHE A 430 9.49 -12.07 -9.69
N VAL A 431 10.38 -11.96 -8.68
CA VAL A 431 10.62 -13.07 -7.74
C VAL A 431 9.37 -13.49 -6.99
N SER A 432 8.62 -12.51 -6.46
CA SER A 432 7.40 -12.79 -5.70
C SER A 432 6.28 -13.34 -6.58
N GLU A 433 6.10 -12.78 -7.79
CA GLU A 433 5.10 -13.29 -8.72
C GLU A 433 5.45 -14.70 -9.22
N LEU A 434 6.73 -14.97 -9.50
CA LEU A 434 7.18 -16.31 -9.88
C LEU A 434 6.85 -17.36 -8.82
N LEU A 435 7.02 -17.04 -7.53
CA LEU A 435 6.65 -17.96 -6.45
C LEU A 435 5.15 -18.26 -6.45
N ILE A 436 4.29 -17.25 -6.68
CA ILE A 436 2.84 -17.46 -6.80
C ILE A 436 2.53 -18.31 -8.03
N PHE A 437 3.19 -18.04 -9.19
CA PHE A 437 3.05 -18.84 -10.39
C PHE A 437 3.45 -20.30 -10.15
N LEU A 438 4.57 -20.55 -9.48
CA LEU A 438 5.06 -21.90 -9.18
C LEU A 438 4.09 -22.65 -8.24
N GLY A 439 3.56 -21.99 -7.20
CA GLY A 439 2.54 -22.56 -6.32
C GLY A 439 1.24 -22.89 -7.08
N ALA A 440 0.78 -21.95 -7.91
CA ALA A 440 -0.39 -22.14 -8.74
C ALA A 440 -0.21 -23.26 -9.78
N PHE A 441 0.95 -23.32 -10.44
CA PHE A 441 1.30 -24.36 -11.42
C PHE A 441 1.39 -25.76 -10.77
N HIS A 442 1.94 -25.83 -9.54
CA HIS A 442 1.95 -27.09 -8.80
C HIS A 442 0.52 -27.58 -8.52
N GLY A 443 -0.39 -26.66 -8.14
CA GLY A 443 -1.81 -26.97 -7.98
C GLY A 443 -2.48 -27.48 -9.26
N VAL A 444 -2.09 -26.94 -10.43
CA VAL A 444 -2.58 -27.38 -11.75
C VAL A 444 -2.05 -28.76 -12.11
N SER A 445 -0.78 -29.03 -11.86
CA SER A 445 -0.09 -30.23 -12.35
C SER A 445 -0.18 -31.45 -11.43
N GLN A 446 -0.29 -31.24 -10.13
CA GLN A 446 -0.24 -32.29 -9.10
C GLN A 446 -1.47 -32.31 -8.19
N GLY A 447 -2.22 -31.21 -8.11
CA GLY A 447 -3.41 -31.11 -7.26
C GLY A 447 -4.66 -31.75 -7.85
N GLY A 448 -5.72 -31.84 -7.04
CA GLY A 448 -7.04 -32.25 -7.51
C GLY A 448 -7.74 -31.16 -8.36
N ILE A 449 -8.95 -31.46 -8.86
CA ILE A 449 -9.72 -30.54 -9.72
C ILE A 449 -9.86 -29.13 -9.10
N PRO A 450 -10.21 -28.94 -7.82
CA PRO A 450 -10.37 -27.59 -7.26
C PRO A 450 -9.04 -26.79 -7.29
N GLN A 451 -7.91 -27.43 -6.93
CA GLN A 451 -6.60 -26.79 -6.95
C GLN A 451 -6.16 -26.45 -8.37
N ALA A 452 -6.43 -27.34 -9.34
CA ALA A 452 -6.13 -27.10 -10.74
C ALA A 452 -6.92 -25.91 -11.29
N VAL A 453 -8.21 -25.79 -10.96
CA VAL A 453 -9.04 -24.64 -11.36
C VAL A 453 -8.54 -23.36 -10.69
N GLY A 454 -8.27 -23.39 -9.38
CA GLY A 454 -7.76 -22.23 -8.65
C GLY A 454 -6.39 -21.77 -9.17
N GLY A 455 -5.50 -22.71 -9.43
CA GLY A 455 -4.18 -22.45 -10.03
C GLY A 455 -4.28 -21.86 -11.43
N ALA A 456 -5.13 -22.41 -12.30
CA ALA A 456 -5.35 -21.89 -13.65
C ALA A 456 -5.92 -20.48 -13.65
N LEU A 457 -6.88 -20.19 -12.76
CA LEU A 457 -7.43 -18.84 -12.58
C LEU A 457 -6.38 -17.85 -12.08
N ALA A 458 -5.54 -18.25 -11.12
CA ALA A 458 -4.44 -17.43 -10.62
C ALA A 458 -3.42 -17.13 -11.73
N ILE A 459 -2.99 -18.13 -12.50
CA ILE A 459 -2.05 -17.97 -13.61
C ILE A 459 -2.63 -17.03 -14.68
N GLY A 460 -3.90 -17.24 -15.07
CA GLY A 460 -4.56 -16.37 -16.05
C GLY A 460 -4.70 -14.92 -15.57
N ALA A 461 -5.08 -14.72 -14.31
CA ALA A 461 -5.19 -13.39 -13.71
C ALA A 461 -3.83 -12.69 -13.63
N LEU A 462 -2.79 -13.35 -13.11
CA LEU A 462 -1.44 -12.79 -13.01
C LEU A 462 -0.84 -12.48 -14.38
N GLY A 463 -1.03 -13.36 -15.37
CA GLY A 463 -0.55 -13.12 -16.74
C GLY A 463 -1.21 -11.88 -17.38
N LEU A 464 -2.51 -11.71 -17.19
CA LEU A 464 -3.23 -10.52 -17.65
C LEU A 464 -2.78 -9.25 -16.90
N ILE A 465 -2.66 -9.31 -15.57
CA ILE A 465 -2.21 -8.20 -14.74
C ILE A 465 -0.81 -7.75 -15.16
N GLY A 466 0.15 -8.68 -15.25
CA GLY A 466 1.55 -8.38 -15.63
C GLY A 466 1.67 -7.74 -17.02
N GLY A 467 0.95 -8.28 -18.03
CA GLY A 467 0.92 -7.71 -19.37
C GLY A 467 0.36 -6.29 -19.42
N LEU A 468 -0.73 -6.02 -18.70
CA LEU A 468 -1.33 -4.69 -18.62
C LEU A 468 -0.47 -3.73 -17.78
N ALA A 469 0.19 -4.20 -16.71
CA ALA A 469 1.12 -3.41 -15.92
C ALA A 469 2.32 -2.97 -16.74
N ALA A 470 2.92 -3.88 -17.52
CA ALA A 470 4.01 -3.56 -18.43
C ALA A 470 3.60 -2.48 -19.44
N ALA A 471 2.42 -2.60 -20.05
CA ALA A 471 1.88 -1.58 -20.94
C ALA A 471 1.65 -0.23 -20.23
N CYS A 472 1.11 -0.26 -19.00
CA CYS A 472 0.85 0.95 -18.21
C CYS A 472 2.14 1.68 -17.83
N PHE A 473 3.18 0.95 -17.39
CA PHE A 473 4.45 1.58 -17.03
C PHE A 473 5.28 1.98 -18.23
N THR A 474 5.14 1.29 -19.37
CA THR A 474 5.66 1.78 -20.66
C THR A 474 5.04 3.13 -21.03
N LYS A 475 3.71 3.27 -20.86
CA LYS A 475 3.02 4.55 -21.00
C LYS A 475 3.56 5.61 -20.03
N ALA A 476 3.55 5.31 -18.73
CA ALA A 476 3.92 6.27 -17.69
C ALA A 476 5.35 6.79 -17.86
N PHE A 477 6.32 5.87 -18.09
CA PHE A 477 7.70 6.23 -18.33
C PHE A 477 7.90 6.92 -19.69
N GLY A 478 7.36 6.32 -20.75
CA GLY A 478 7.54 6.82 -22.14
C GLY A 478 7.02 8.24 -22.32
N ILE A 479 5.83 8.53 -21.78
CA ILE A 479 5.19 9.85 -21.95
C ILE A 479 5.82 10.90 -21.05
N SER A 480 6.21 10.54 -19.82
CA SER A 480 6.76 11.51 -18.87
C SER A 480 8.25 11.75 -19.06
N PHE A 481 9.05 10.71 -19.30
CA PHE A 481 10.51 10.80 -19.29
C PHE A 481 11.14 10.84 -20.67
N LEU A 482 10.53 10.23 -21.68
CA LEU A 482 11.06 10.19 -23.05
C LEU A 482 10.46 11.30 -23.92
N GLY A 483 10.94 11.39 -25.18
CA GLY A 483 10.49 12.37 -26.13
C GLY A 483 10.99 13.79 -25.85
N GLU A 484 10.19 14.78 -26.24
CA GLU A 484 10.47 16.20 -26.07
C GLU A 484 9.53 16.84 -25.04
N PRO A 485 9.98 17.88 -24.30
CA PRO A 485 9.15 18.59 -23.33
C PRO A 485 7.90 19.21 -23.98
N ARG A 486 6.74 19.00 -23.37
CA ARG A 486 5.47 19.55 -23.88
C ARG A 486 5.11 20.91 -23.32
N THR A 487 5.75 21.30 -22.22
CA THR A 487 5.52 22.60 -21.56
C THR A 487 6.85 23.28 -21.22
N PRO A 488 6.85 24.62 -21.04
CA PRO A 488 8.04 25.34 -20.59
C PRO A 488 8.57 24.86 -19.25
N GLU A 489 7.68 24.45 -18.33
CA GLU A 489 8.03 23.94 -17.01
C GLU A 489 8.78 22.60 -17.14
N ALA A 490 8.30 21.70 -18.01
CA ALA A 490 9.01 20.44 -18.30
C ALA A 490 10.36 20.73 -18.99
N ALA A 491 10.42 21.74 -19.86
CA ALA A 491 11.65 22.18 -20.50
C ALA A 491 12.65 22.79 -19.52
N GLY A 492 12.20 23.44 -18.45
CA GLY A 492 13.00 24.03 -17.38
C GLY A 492 13.37 23.07 -16.23
N ALA A 493 12.89 21.82 -16.24
CA ALA A 493 13.14 20.86 -15.18
C ALA A 493 14.65 20.60 -14.96
N ARG A 494 15.03 20.39 -13.71
CA ARG A 494 16.41 20.08 -13.30
C ARG A 494 16.42 18.86 -12.39
N GLU A 495 17.57 18.17 -12.36
CA GLU A 495 17.75 16.99 -11.51
C GLU A 495 17.44 17.30 -10.03
N ALA A 496 16.86 16.35 -9.36
CA ALA A 496 16.50 16.44 -7.96
C ALA A 496 17.75 16.58 -7.07
N GLY A 497 17.66 17.38 -6.01
CA GLY A 497 18.72 17.50 -5.03
C GLY A 497 18.98 16.19 -4.28
N ALA A 498 20.14 16.06 -3.64
CA ALA A 498 20.58 14.84 -2.96
C ALA A 498 19.54 14.29 -1.95
N GLY A 499 18.85 15.18 -1.22
CA GLY A 499 17.82 14.78 -0.24
C GLY A 499 16.61 14.04 -0.87
N LEU A 500 16.31 14.31 -2.14
CA LEU A 500 15.27 13.60 -2.89
C LEU A 500 15.86 12.38 -3.63
N LEU A 501 17.07 12.50 -4.16
CA LEU A 501 17.67 11.50 -5.03
C LEU A 501 18.18 10.28 -4.27
N ILE A 502 18.88 10.47 -3.14
CA ILE A 502 19.47 9.37 -2.36
C ILE A 502 18.40 8.34 -1.94
N PRO A 503 17.24 8.73 -1.37
CA PRO A 503 16.16 7.79 -1.05
C PRO A 503 15.68 6.97 -2.25
N MET A 504 15.55 7.59 -3.42
CA MET A 504 15.15 6.89 -4.66
C MET A 504 16.21 5.88 -5.10
N LEU A 505 17.49 6.24 -5.07
CA LEU A 505 18.58 5.33 -5.45
C LEU A 505 18.73 4.16 -4.47
N VAL A 506 18.51 4.39 -3.18
CA VAL A 506 18.47 3.32 -2.16
C VAL A 506 17.36 2.31 -2.48
N LEU A 507 16.14 2.79 -2.77
CA LEU A 507 15.04 1.91 -3.13
C LEU A 507 15.24 1.21 -4.49
N ALA A 508 15.82 1.90 -5.47
CA ALA A 508 16.18 1.30 -6.75
C ALA A 508 17.22 0.18 -6.57
N GLY A 509 18.26 0.43 -5.76
CA GLY A 509 19.23 -0.58 -5.36
C GLY A 509 18.58 -1.77 -4.64
N ALA A 510 17.60 -1.50 -3.77
CA ALA A 510 16.85 -2.56 -3.08
C ALA A 510 16.00 -3.41 -4.05
N CYS A 511 15.38 -2.80 -5.10
CA CYS A 511 14.67 -3.56 -6.15
C CYS A 511 15.60 -4.58 -6.84
N VAL A 512 16.81 -4.15 -7.17
CA VAL A 512 17.83 -5.01 -7.80
C VAL A 512 18.35 -6.06 -6.80
N ALA A 513 18.68 -5.63 -5.59
CA ALA A 513 19.27 -6.52 -4.58
C ALA A 513 18.32 -7.67 -4.20
N VAL A 514 17.04 -7.36 -3.90
CA VAL A 514 16.06 -8.41 -3.56
C VAL A 514 15.76 -9.30 -4.77
N GLY A 515 15.80 -8.75 -5.98
CA GLY A 515 15.65 -9.53 -7.20
C GLY A 515 16.78 -10.54 -7.40
N LEU A 516 18.03 -10.10 -7.29
CA LEU A 516 19.20 -10.96 -7.42
C LEU A 516 19.39 -11.93 -6.23
N LEU A 517 18.92 -11.54 -5.04
CA LEU A 517 18.96 -12.36 -3.84
C LEU A 517 17.67 -13.18 -3.63
N GLY A 518 16.85 -13.34 -4.67
CA GLY A 518 15.58 -14.07 -4.64
C GLY A 518 15.63 -15.46 -3.98
N PRO A 519 16.61 -16.33 -4.27
CA PRO A 519 16.76 -17.62 -3.60
C PRO A 519 16.90 -17.50 -2.08
N TYR A 520 17.68 -16.53 -1.61
CA TYR A 520 17.88 -16.28 -0.17
C TYR A 520 16.64 -15.63 0.47
N ALA A 521 15.94 -14.75 -0.26
CA ALA A 521 14.68 -14.17 0.20
C ALA A 521 13.63 -15.26 0.44
N LEU A 522 13.54 -16.27 -0.44
CA LEU A 522 12.67 -17.42 -0.25
C LEU A 522 13.04 -18.21 1.01
N VAL A 523 14.33 -18.52 1.22
CA VAL A 523 14.80 -19.23 2.41
C VAL A 523 14.47 -18.48 3.70
N LEU A 524 14.62 -17.15 3.71
CA LEU A 524 14.31 -16.33 4.88
C LEU A 524 12.80 -16.26 5.18
N LEU A 525 11.95 -16.34 4.16
CA LEU A 525 10.49 -16.25 4.32
C LEU A 525 9.84 -17.62 4.53
N ALA A 526 10.49 -18.69 4.12
CA ALA A 526 9.94 -20.04 4.16
C ALA A 526 9.46 -20.47 5.56
N PRO A 527 10.16 -20.16 6.68
CA PRO A 527 9.66 -20.50 8.01
C PRO A 527 8.35 -19.80 8.37
N LEU A 528 8.18 -18.52 7.98
CA LEU A 528 6.94 -17.79 8.20
C LEU A 528 5.80 -18.34 7.34
N ALA A 529 6.07 -18.62 6.06
CA ALA A 529 5.10 -19.22 5.16
C ALA A 529 4.67 -20.62 5.62
N ALA A 530 5.60 -21.43 6.10
CA ALA A 530 5.32 -22.75 6.67
C ALA A 530 4.50 -22.67 7.95
N TRP A 531 4.81 -21.72 8.84
CA TRP A 531 4.01 -21.49 10.04
C TRP A 531 2.56 -21.10 9.69
N MET A 532 2.36 -20.23 8.69
CA MET A 532 1.02 -19.91 8.18
C MET A 532 0.31 -21.09 7.53
N ALA A 533 1.08 -21.98 6.90
CA ALA A 533 0.57 -23.18 6.25
C ALA A 533 0.34 -24.37 7.21
N GLY A 534 0.72 -24.26 8.48
CA GLY A 534 0.67 -25.37 9.45
C GLY A 534 1.64 -26.51 9.14
N VAL A 535 2.74 -26.24 8.41
CA VAL A 535 3.73 -27.21 7.97
C VAL A 535 4.88 -27.28 8.99
N GLN A 536 5.36 -28.49 9.26
CA GLN A 536 6.47 -28.71 10.18
C GLN A 536 7.79 -28.13 9.63
N PRO A 537 8.61 -27.47 10.48
CA PRO A 537 9.84 -26.81 10.04
C PRO A 537 10.82 -27.71 9.30
N GLU A 538 10.90 -28.99 9.68
CA GLU A 538 11.85 -29.95 9.11
C GLU A 538 11.56 -30.28 7.64
N SER A 539 10.31 -30.21 7.22
CA SER A 539 9.89 -30.51 5.84
C SER A 539 10.02 -29.33 4.87
N VAL A 540 10.16 -28.11 5.39
CA VAL A 540 10.11 -26.87 4.59
C VAL A 540 11.19 -26.82 3.54
N ALA A 541 12.43 -27.19 3.87
CA ALA A 541 13.57 -27.16 2.95
C ALA A 541 13.30 -27.99 1.69
N GLY A 542 12.75 -29.20 1.84
CA GLY A 542 12.40 -30.06 0.69
C GLY A 542 11.27 -29.49 -0.17
N LEU A 543 10.29 -28.82 0.45
CA LEU A 543 9.15 -28.25 -0.27
C LEU A 543 9.55 -27.06 -1.17
N ILE A 544 10.52 -26.23 -0.74
CA ILE A 544 10.95 -25.04 -1.46
C ILE A 544 12.12 -25.28 -2.41
N GLU A 545 12.81 -26.42 -2.33
CA GLU A 545 14.05 -26.69 -3.08
C GLU A 545 13.88 -26.53 -4.61
N PRO A 546 12.81 -27.04 -5.25
CA PRO A 546 12.62 -26.85 -6.68
C PRO A 546 12.47 -25.37 -7.07
N ALA A 547 11.74 -24.60 -6.25
CA ALA A 547 11.56 -23.16 -6.47
C ALA A 547 12.87 -22.39 -6.23
N ARG A 548 13.66 -22.76 -5.22
CA ARG A 548 14.97 -22.19 -4.92
C ARG A 548 15.95 -22.40 -6.08
N THR A 549 16.06 -23.63 -6.58
CA THR A 549 16.92 -23.96 -7.73
C THR A 549 16.50 -23.22 -9.00
N GLY A 550 15.18 -23.10 -9.24
CA GLY A 550 14.65 -22.30 -10.34
C GLY A 550 15.05 -20.82 -10.23
N LEU A 551 14.92 -20.23 -9.05
CA LEU A 551 15.34 -18.86 -8.78
C LEU A 551 16.86 -18.66 -8.93
N GLU A 552 17.68 -19.62 -8.50
CA GLU A 552 19.14 -19.60 -8.70
C GLU A 552 19.49 -19.55 -10.19
N SER A 553 18.83 -20.38 -11.00
CA SER A 553 19.02 -20.38 -12.45
C SER A 553 18.66 -19.04 -13.09
N VAL A 554 17.54 -18.42 -12.67
CA VAL A 554 17.12 -17.08 -13.11
C VAL A 554 18.14 -16.02 -12.68
N THR A 555 18.62 -16.07 -11.44
CA THR A 555 19.64 -15.13 -10.92
C THR A 555 20.94 -15.22 -11.71
N LEU A 556 21.42 -16.45 -12.01
CA LEU A 556 22.63 -16.67 -12.82
C LEU A 556 22.46 -16.16 -14.25
N ALA A 557 21.31 -16.44 -14.87
CA ALA A 557 21.00 -15.93 -16.22
C ALA A 557 20.95 -14.40 -16.24
N ALA A 558 20.31 -13.78 -15.23
CA ALA A 558 20.25 -12.34 -15.09
C ALA A 558 21.62 -11.71 -14.87
N ALA A 559 22.46 -12.29 -14.02
CA ALA A 559 23.84 -11.86 -13.82
C ALA A 559 24.66 -11.96 -15.11
N GLY A 560 24.52 -13.06 -15.85
CA GLY A 560 25.15 -13.24 -17.16
C GLY A 560 24.73 -12.19 -18.18
N LEU A 561 23.43 -11.88 -18.26
CA LEU A 561 22.90 -10.83 -19.13
C LEU A 561 23.41 -9.43 -18.70
N ALA A 562 23.50 -9.14 -17.40
CA ALA A 562 24.04 -7.88 -16.91
C ALA A 562 25.53 -7.72 -17.27
N VAL A 563 26.33 -8.78 -17.12
CA VAL A 563 27.75 -8.80 -17.52
C VAL A 563 27.88 -8.62 -19.04
N LEU A 564 27.05 -9.30 -19.84
CA LEU A 564 27.03 -9.15 -21.30
C LEU A 564 26.66 -7.71 -21.69
N ALA A 565 25.63 -7.13 -21.10
CA ALA A 565 25.22 -5.74 -21.35
C ALA A 565 26.33 -4.75 -21.00
N ALA A 566 27.00 -4.95 -19.86
CA ALA A 566 28.15 -4.14 -19.46
C ALA A 566 29.31 -4.26 -20.45
N ALA A 567 29.65 -5.49 -20.87
CA ALA A 567 30.70 -5.74 -21.85
C ALA A 567 30.40 -5.10 -23.22
N LEU A 568 29.15 -5.22 -23.71
CA LEU A 568 28.72 -4.59 -24.96
C LEU A 568 28.72 -3.06 -24.86
N THR A 569 28.33 -2.51 -23.70
CA THR A 569 28.39 -1.06 -23.43
C THR A 569 29.84 -0.57 -23.44
N LEU A 570 30.72 -1.28 -22.75
CA LEU A 570 32.15 -0.98 -22.74
C LEU A 570 32.75 -1.06 -24.15
N LEU A 571 32.44 -2.13 -24.89
CA LEU A 571 32.87 -2.30 -26.29
C LEU A 571 32.40 -1.13 -27.16
N ARG A 572 31.12 -0.72 -27.03
CA ARG A 572 30.58 0.46 -27.72
C ARG A 572 31.37 1.73 -27.39
N VAL A 573 31.63 1.99 -26.10
CA VAL A 573 32.39 3.16 -25.66
C VAL A 573 33.80 3.13 -26.25
N LEU A 574 34.47 1.97 -26.24
CA LEU A 574 35.82 1.81 -26.82
C LEU A 574 35.82 2.03 -28.33
N LEU A 575 34.85 1.45 -29.06
CA LEU A 575 34.74 1.59 -30.52
C LEU A 575 34.36 3.01 -30.97
N GLN A 576 33.65 3.75 -30.12
CA GLN A 576 33.27 5.14 -30.39
C GLN A 576 34.30 6.17 -29.89
N ARG A 577 35.31 5.74 -29.17
CA ARG A 577 36.34 6.63 -28.61
C ARG A 577 37.10 7.32 -29.76
N GLY A 578 37.10 8.65 -29.77
CA GLY A 578 37.75 9.46 -30.82
C GLY A 578 36.94 9.66 -32.10
N LYS A 579 35.69 9.14 -32.18
CA LYS A 579 34.80 9.41 -33.32
C LYS A 579 33.92 10.63 -33.01
N GLU A 580 33.71 11.48 -34.01
CA GLU A 580 32.75 12.57 -33.92
C GLU A 580 31.33 11.99 -33.93
N VAL A 581 30.56 12.34 -32.91
CA VAL A 581 29.15 11.98 -32.80
C VAL A 581 28.33 13.19 -33.27
N SER A 582 27.76 13.11 -34.47
CA SER A 582 26.85 14.14 -34.96
C SER A 582 25.53 14.10 -34.15
N ARG A 583 25.03 15.28 -33.82
CA ARG A 583 23.69 15.44 -33.22
C ARG A 583 22.73 15.85 -34.32
N ALA A 584 21.73 15.02 -34.58
CA ALA A 584 20.63 15.30 -35.50
C ALA A 584 19.30 15.26 -34.75
N GLY A 585 18.27 15.89 -35.27
CA GLY A 585 16.90 15.71 -34.79
C GLY A 585 16.43 14.28 -34.95
N THR A 586 15.38 13.89 -34.23
CA THR A 586 14.75 12.58 -34.38
C THR A 586 14.24 12.44 -35.82
N TRP A 587 14.45 11.27 -36.43
CA TRP A 587 13.91 10.94 -37.75
C TRP A 587 12.37 11.08 -37.75
N ASP A 588 11.84 11.88 -38.64
CA ASP A 588 10.43 12.26 -38.72
C ASP A 588 9.74 11.81 -40.02
N CYS A 589 10.27 10.81 -40.68
CA CYS A 589 9.76 10.26 -41.94
C CYS A 589 9.69 11.33 -43.07
N GLY A 590 10.59 12.34 -43.05
CA GLY A 590 10.67 13.38 -44.05
C GLY A 590 9.79 14.62 -43.76
N TYR A 591 9.12 14.67 -42.59
CA TYR A 591 8.42 15.86 -42.16
C TYR A 591 9.40 16.91 -41.61
N GLY A 592 9.48 18.06 -42.25
CA GLY A 592 10.55 19.07 -42.02
C GLY A 592 10.41 19.88 -40.74
N LYS A 593 9.32 19.77 -39.97
CA LYS A 593 9.07 20.52 -38.74
C LYS A 593 8.35 19.71 -37.68
N PRO A 594 9.00 18.71 -37.05
CA PRO A 594 8.38 18.00 -35.94
C PRO A 594 8.12 18.93 -34.74
N ASP A 595 6.94 18.83 -34.16
CA ASP A 595 6.52 19.57 -32.96
C ASP A 595 6.35 18.63 -31.78
N ALA A 596 6.57 19.12 -30.57
CA ALA A 596 6.33 18.39 -29.32
C ALA A 596 4.90 17.84 -29.19
N ARG A 597 3.93 18.38 -29.91
CA ARG A 597 2.55 17.88 -30.02
C ARG A 597 2.41 16.61 -30.87
N MET A 598 3.39 16.29 -31.70
CA MET A 598 3.41 15.10 -32.58
C MET A 598 3.95 13.86 -31.87
N GLN A 599 3.63 13.69 -30.59
CA GLN A 599 4.04 12.60 -29.73
C GLN A 599 2.81 11.86 -29.20
N TYR A 600 2.99 10.59 -28.81
CA TYR A 600 1.94 9.85 -28.12
C TYR A 600 1.51 10.57 -26.84
N SER A 601 0.21 10.77 -26.68
CA SER A 601 -0.41 11.22 -25.43
C SER A 601 -0.79 10.02 -24.56
N SER A 602 -1.11 10.27 -23.29
CA SER A 602 -1.61 9.24 -22.38
C SER A 602 -2.85 8.54 -22.93
N SER A 603 -3.76 9.29 -23.57
CA SER A 603 -4.95 8.74 -24.21
C SER A 603 -4.61 7.90 -25.43
N SER A 604 -3.80 8.44 -26.37
CA SER A 604 -3.54 7.76 -27.65
C SER A 604 -2.77 6.45 -27.46
N PHE A 605 -1.85 6.39 -26.48
CA PHE A 605 -1.12 5.17 -26.17
C PHE A 605 -2.03 4.10 -25.54
N ALA A 606 -2.88 4.51 -24.61
CA ALA A 606 -3.73 3.57 -23.86
C ALA A 606 -4.99 3.15 -24.65
N GLN A 607 -5.43 3.92 -25.65
CA GLN A 607 -6.70 3.73 -26.36
C GLN A 607 -6.93 2.31 -26.91
N PRO A 608 -5.98 1.63 -27.56
CA PRO A 608 -6.21 0.28 -28.06
C PRO A 608 -6.60 -0.69 -26.94
N LEU A 609 -5.88 -0.64 -25.81
CA LEU A 609 -6.13 -1.52 -24.67
C LEU A 609 -7.38 -1.12 -23.89
N THR A 610 -7.56 0.17 -23.60
CA THR A 610 -8.78 0.64 -22.88
C THR A 610 -10.03 0.46 -23.71
N GLY A 611 -9.92 0.46 -25.05
CA GLY A 611 -11.01 0.17 -25.98
C GLY A 611 -11.53 -1.27 -25.86
N MET A 612 -10.65 -2.25 -25.65
CA MET A 612 -11.02 -3.65 -25.43
C MET A 612 -11.87 -3.83 -24.17
N PHE A 613 -11.65 -3.00 -23.15
CA PHE A 613 -12.34 -3.05 -21.87
C PHE A 613 -13.33 -1.89 -21.67
N ALA A 614 -13.82 -1.28 -22.77
CA ALA A 614 -14.69 -0.09 -22.73
C ALA A 614 -15.97 -0.31 -21.91
N GLY A 615 -16.53 -1.52 -21.92
CA GLY A 615 -17.72 -1.88 -21.14
C GLY A 615 -17.53 -1.76 -19.63
N LEU A 616 -16.32 -2.07 -19.12
CA LEU A 616 -15.95 -1.97 -17.72
C LEU A 616 -15.50 -0.54 -17.36
N LEU A 617 -14.64 0.07 -18.17
CA LEU A 617 -14.03 1.36 -17.87
C LEU A 617 -14.99 2.55 -18.02
N ARG A 618 -15.95 2.45 -18.94
CA ARG A 618 -16.94 3.53 -19.23
C ARG A 618 -16.29 4.90 -19.40
N THR A 619 -15.19 4.94 -20.15
CA THR A 619 -14.42 6.17 -20.40
C THR A 619 -15.27 7.20 -21.12
N LEU A 620 -15.36 8.38 -20.54
CA LEU A 620 -16.03 9.55 -21.13
C LEU A 620 -15.05 10.21 -22.10
N ARG A 621 -15.48 10.42 -23.33
CA ARG A 621 -14.74 11.14 -24.36
C ARG A 621 -15.43 12.46 -24.63
N ARG A 622 -14.69 13.55 -24.50
CA ARG A 622 -15.16 14.89 -24.86
C ARG A 622 -14.32 15.40 -26.00
N TRP A 623 -14.95 15.73 -27.09
CA TRP A 623 -14.31 16.32 -28.25
C TRP A 623 -15.13 17.49 -28.76
N GLN A 624 -14.47 18.49 -29.38
CA GLN A 624 -15.11 19.47 -30.18
C GLN A 624 -15.07 18.99 -31.65
N PRO A 625 -16.22 18.92 -32.37
CA PRO A 625 -16.21 18.55 -33.77
C PRO A 625 -15.42 19.62 -34.54
N ILE A 626 -14.45 19.16 -35.35
CA ILE A 626 -13.62 20.03 -36.19
C ILE A 626 -14.35 20.17 -37.52
N HIS A 627 -14.82 21.38 -37.83
CA HIS A 627 -15.53 21.69 -39.06
C HIS A 627 -14.64 22.42 -40.07
N GLU A 628 -13.48 22.93 -39.63
CA GLU A 628 -12.55 23.70 -40.44
C GLU A 628 -11.29 22.87 -40.79
N LEU A 629 -10.74 23.10 -42.01
CA LEU A 629 -9.47 22.48 -42.43
C LEU A 629 -8.29 22.91 -41.57
N PHE A 630 -8.33 24.14 -41.03
CA PHE A 630 -7.29 24.72 -40.16
C PHE A 630 -7.96 25.32 -38.91
N PRO A 631 -8.39 24.49 -37.96
CA PRO A 631 -9.06 24.98 -36.77
C PRO A 631 -8.13 25.83 -35.92
N SER A 632 -8.60 26.97 -35.45
CA SER A 632 -7.87 27.84 -34.52
C SER A 632 -7.74 27.20 -33.14
N GLU A 633 -8.76 26.42 -32.72
CA GLU A 633 -8.79 25.68 -31.48
C GLU A 633 -9.39 24.29 -31.68
N ALA A 634 -8.79 23.28 -31.06
CA ALA A 634 -9.33 21.93 -31.01
C ALA A 634 -9.01 21.33 -29.66
N ALA A 635 -10.01 20.71 -29.02
CA ALA A 635 -9.84 20.08 -27.74
C ALA A 635 -10.35 18.62 -27.76
N PHE A 636 -9.56 17.73 -27.22
CA PHE A 636 -9.92 16.34 -26.96
C PHE A 636 -9.50 15.97 -25.55
N SER A 637 -10.42 15.41 -24.78
CA SER A 637 -10.13 14.91 -23.44
C SER A 637 -10.83 13.58 -23.17
N THR A 638 -10.17 12.74 -22.39
CA THR A 638 -10.73 11.50 -21.88
C THR A 638 -10.71 11.52 -20.36
N GLU A 639 -11.77 11.02 -19.75
CA GLU A 639 -11.90 10.87 -18.31
C GLU A 639 -12.49 9.50 -18.03
N THR A 640 -11.83 8.72 -17.18
CA THR A 640 -12.32 7.41 -16.76
C THR A 640 -12.66 7.45 -15.29
N PRO A 641 -13.94 7.73 -14.95
CA PRO A 641 -14.39 7.75 -13.57
C PRO A 641 -14.47 6.34 -13.02
N ASP A 642 -14.22 6.22 -11.71
CA ASP A 642 -14.38 4.95 -11.01
C ASP A 642 -15.87 4.51 -11.01
N VAL A 643 -16.13 3.34 -11.60
CA VAL A 643 -17.50 2.81 -11.74
C VAL A 643 -18.11 2.43 -10.39
N PHE A 644 -17.30 2.00 -9.41
CA PHE A 644 -17.76 1.65 -8.08
C PHE A 644 -18.10 2.91 -7.27
N ALA A 645 -17.27 3.94 -7.36
CA ALA A 645 -17.55 5.24 -6.76
C ALA A 645 -18.89 5.80 -7.26
N ARG A 646 -19.07 5.87 -8.59
CA ARG A 646 -20.29 6.43 -9.19
C ARG A 646 -21.50 5.52 -9.09
N GLY A 647 -21.33 4.20 -9.24
CA GLY A 647 -22.44 3.24 -9.31
C GLY A 647 -22.93 2.75 -7.95
N ILE A 648 -22.07 2.71 -6.94
CA ILE A 648 -22.37 2.16 -5.61
C ILE A 648 -22.27 3.24 -4.53
N PHE A 649 -21.11 3.85 -4.34
CA PHE A 649 -20.84 4.67 -3.16
C PHE A 649 -21.53 6.04 -3.23
N HIS A 650 -21.50 6.75 -4.35
CA HIS A 650 -22.19 8.04 -4.47
C HIS A 650 -23.72 7.92 -4.31
N PRO A 651 -24.43 6.93 -4.90
CA PRO A 651 -25.84 6.71 -4.61
C PRO A 651 -26.11 6.37 -3.14
N LEU A 652 -25.28 5.50 -2.54
CA LEU A 652 -25.40 5.11 -1.14
C LEU A 652 -25.25 6.32 -0.21
N PHE A 653 -24.22 7.14 -0.41
CA PHE A 653 -23.97 8.33 0.41
C PHE A 653 -25.05 9.39 0.21
N ARG A 654 -25.53 9.59 -1.02
CA ARG A 654 -26.68 10.48 -1.27
C ARG A 654 -27.95 9.99 -0.58
N GLY A 655 -28.22 8.69 -0.65
CA GLY A 655 -29.36 8.08 0.03
C GLY A 655 -29.26 8.22 1.55
N ALA A 656 -28.10 7.92 2.13
CA ALA A 656 -27.84 8.12 3.55
C ALA A 656 -27.96 9.60 3.97
N GLY A 657 -27.37 10.52 3.20
CA GLY A 657 -27.52 11.96 3.41
C GLY A 657 -28.96 12.42 3.38
N SER A 658 -29.75 11.96 2.40
CA SER A 658 -31.21 12.22 2.34
C SER A 658 -31.97 11.65 3.53
N ALA A 659 -31.59 10.46 4.01
CA ALA A 659 -32.21 9.87 5.21
C ALA A 659 -31.86 10.65 6.47
N LEU A 660 -30.58 11.01 6.64
CA LEU A 660 -30.10 11.79 7.78
C LEU A 660 -30.60 13.24 7.76
N SER A 661 -30.80 13.83 6.58
CA SER A 661 -31.37 15.19 6.48
C SER A 661 -32.79 15.28 7.05
N ARG A 662 -33.54 14.14 7.08
CA ARG A 662 -34.84 14.07 7.77
C ARG A 662 -34.71 14.22 9.28
N LEU A 663 -33.53 13.98 9.85
CA LEU A 663 -33.22 14.18 11.27
C LEU A 663 -32.68 15.60 11.57
N ALA A 664 -32.53 16.45 10.53
CA ALA A 664 -31.99 17.82 10.68
C ALA A 664 -32.85 18.69 11.63
N TRP A 665 -34.13 18.34 11.80
CA TRP A 665 -35.00 18.99 12.78
C TRP A 665 -34.50 18.83 14.24
N LEU A 666 -33.65 17.86 14.54
CA LEU A 666 -32.99 17.72 15.85
C LEU A 666 -31.90 18.77 16.07
N GLN A 667 -31.39 19.41 15.01
CA GLN A 667 -30.34 20.43 15.06
C GLN A 667 -30.93 21.84 15.03
N HIS A 668 -31.49 22.29 16.14
CA HIS A 668 -32.17 23.59 16.22
C HIS A 668 -31.24 24.77 16.54
N GLY A 669 -29.94 24.50 16.80
CA GLY A 669 -28.99 25.55 17.25
C GLY A 669 -29.26 26.11 18.64
N ARG A 670 -30.22 25.55 19.39
CA ARG A 670 -30.56 25.98 20.76
C ARG A 670 -29.88 25.10 21.80
N LEU A 671 -28.93 25.66 22.54
CA LEU A 671 -28.15 24.95 23.56
C LEU A 671 -29.03 24.21 24.57
N GLN A 672 -30.16 24.82 24.97
CA GLN A 672 -31.09 24.25 25.96
C GLN A 672 -31.69 22.92 25.50
N LEU A 673 -32.00 22.78 24.20
CA LEU A 673 -32.51 21.52 23.63
C LEU A 673 -31.45 20.43 23.62
N TYR A 674 -30.19 20.76 23.33
CA TYR A 674 -29.12 19.78 23.38
C TYR A 674 -28.84 19.28 24.81
N VAL A 675 -28.89 20.17 25.80
CA VAL A 675 -28.80 19.78 27.22
C VAL A 675 -29.96 18.86 27.60
N MET A 676 -31.18 19.15 27.12
CA MET A 676 -32.35 18.31 27.35
C MET A 676 -32.21 16.93 26.70
N TYR A 677 -31.65 16.84 25.48
CA TYR A 677 -31.39 15.55 24.82
C TYR A 677 -30.34 14.73 25.58
N LEU A 678 -29.29 15.37 26.10
CA LEU A 678 -28.29 14.70 26.93
C LEU A 678 -28.92 14.19 28.25
N ALA A 679 -29.74 15.00 28.90
CA ALA A 679 -30.42 14.61 30.13
C ALA A 679 -31.40 13.45 29.90
N ALA A 680 -32.18 13.49 28.78
CA ALA A 680 -33.06 12.39 28.40
C ALA A 680 -32.31 11.10 28.09
N ALA A 681 -31.20 11.17 27.33
CA ALA A 681 -30.37 10.01 27.03
C ALA A 681 -29.76 9.41 28.30
N LEU A 682 -29.24 10.23 29.22
CA LEU A 682 -28.73 9.78 30.51
C LEU A 682 -29.82 9.09 31.34
N LEU A 683 -31.02 9.65 31.37
CA LEU A 683 -32.16 9.09 32.11
C LEU A 683 -32.59 7.73 31.53
N VAL A 684 -32.64 7.59 30.20
CA VAL A 684 -32.92 6.34 29.54
C VAL A 684 -31.85 5.27 29.85
N LEU A 685 -30.56 5.65 29.80
CA LEU A 685 -29.46 4.76 30.12
C LEU A 685 -29.47 4.32 31.59
N LEU A 686 -29.85 5.24 32.50
CA LEU A 686 -29.95 5.00 33.94
C LEU A 686 -31.09 4.04 34.26
N VAL A 687 -32.26 4.24 33.63
CA VAL A 687 -33.42 3.34 33.73
C VAL A 687 -33.06 1.95 33.16
N TRP A 688 -32.41 1.88 32.01
CA TRP A 688 -31.97 0.59 31.40
C TRP A 688 -30.98 -0.16 32.26
N ARG A 689 -30.12 0.55 33.00
CA ARG A 689 -29.14 -0.12 33.87
C ARG A 689 -29.74 -0.52 35.24
N LEU A 690 -30.85 0.08 35.65
CA LEU A 690 -31.55 -0.23 36.90
C LEU A 690 -32.64 -1.28 36.74
N SER A 691 -33.07 -1.56 35.48
CA SER A 691 -33.91 -2.70 35.08
C SER A 691 -33.07 -3.90 34.75
#